data_b57898a0ad80bf8aac1a5eef74174b92
#
_entry.id   b57898a0ad80bf8aac1a5eef74174b92
#
_cell.length_a   1.000
_cell.length_b   1.000
_cell.length_c   1.000
_cell.angle_alpha   90.00
_cell.angle_beta   90.00
_cell.angle_gamma   90.00
#
_symmetry.space_group_name_H-M   'P 1'
#
loop_
_entity.id
_entity.type
_entity.pdbx_description
1 polymer ?
#
loop_
_entity_poly.entity_id
_entity_poly.type
_entity_poly.pdbx_seq_one_letter_code
_entity_poly.pdbx_strand_id
1 'polypeptide(L)'
;MRRLYCLIFFMLIIFMPSFAQKVAVDGYVYEQGTGNPVNKAIVTICNQKSNILYSGITSKEGKFQLLTKGEDLSLYTIKVSCMGYKPASCAIGNQKNFQIELEPKAFALKDVYVKAEKISHHNDTTSYLVSGFSSAKDRTIGDVLRKMPGIEVAKNGSVSYNGKAINEFLVEGVDLFDGQYNIATRNISHDLISKVDIIENYHSAKVMKNSKSEGGTVLNLNLKDKAKGRWSGNAKLGGGAPSIWEEELFAAKLSATNQTAITLKTNNSGKDILSENKILTLEDLLGQDVLDEPKNILEISQEKPGSLDDKRTRNARTHMVNISNVQKVSDTAILHSKIYYTDDRNISDIEKGVSYFLADSTLTKNTKEYSILGTKELVASVLYKNDGKKSFFSDELKYSSLWQRNQTKISGDYSNLSVIHSDVHSIDNKLKWIRPIGKHYLTVESRNKFQTLPEKLCVEADGQSLQDVKRKQFLSMTKLNYTWNMKRWAFSIDTKGILSVSNIKSNFMSDNIDTTFYENSSINYLSLIVCPSLIYKFKGIRSEIQVPLSVYHYWGLSSSDRVFYLPEWTFSWQVSSRWKLRTNLSLGSTAPSVNNSYVAPIMTDSKTFSSSPIINYWENKQNSAFSISYTDYTHMLFGNASVGFNWGKDKSNTTKWVERDLVFYSKEKGNNTSRGTMILGSLSKRIEGIRGMVNAKCLGFLNRATILQNGESVDYKTNMWQTSVGLNSNVHDWLEIDYQLGYNINSLSFSKAKTSTKLLTQALNISFLPIEDLTLTVMAEHYANYFSSLPSKQTIFSDIKCSYRYRKIDIVGSLTNVFNQKDYNNTVYTDLSSSYTRYALRGRTFLLSLVAYF
;
A
#
# COMPACT_ATOMS: atom_id res chain seq x y z
N MET A 1 -62.74 34.02 -27.38
CA MET A 1 -63.28 33.73 -26.02
C MET A 1 -64.47 32.74 -26.01
N ARG A 2 -65.42 32.77 -27.00
CA ARG A 2 -66.57 31.82 -27.01
C ARG A 2 -66.19 30.30 -27.12
N ARG A 3 -65.10 29.93 -27.70
CA ARG A 3 -64.66 28.51 -27.81
C ARG A 3 -64.00 27.93 -26.57
N LEU A 4 -63.55 28.77 -25.67
CA LEU A 4 -62.93 28.38 -24.39
C LEU A 4 -63.95 28.05 -23.34
N TYR A 5 -65.10 28.75 -23.35
CA TYR A 5 -66.22 28.48 -22.43
C TYR A 5 -66.96 27.20 -22.72
N CYS A 6 -67.02 26.75 -24.00
CA CYS A 6 -67.65 25.45 -24.37
C CYS A 6 -66.74 24.27 -23.94
N LEU A 7 -65.43 24.44 -23.93
CA LEU A 7 -64.47 23.38 -23.51
C LEU A 7 -64.47 23.18 -21.99
N ILE A 8 -64.60 24.27 -21.24
CA ILE A 8 -64.75 24.29 -19.77
C ILE A 8 -66.10 23.73 -19.34
N PHE A 9 -67.18 24.04 -20.07
CA PHE A 9 -68.48 23.48 -19.80
C PHE A 9 -68.62 22.00 -20.12
N PHE A 10 -67.89 21.51 -21.13
CA PHE A 10 -67.81 20.06 -21.47
C PHE A 10 -66.94 19.26 -20.50
N MET A 11 -65.94 19.92 -19.89
CA MET A 11 -65.09 19.33 -18.87
C MET A 11 -65.76 19.21 -17.49
N LEU A 12 -66.78 20.05 -17.21
CA LEU A 12 -67.54 20.02 -15.95
C LEU A 12 -68.65 18.98 -15.93
N ILE A 13 -69.06 18.44 -17.07
CA ILE A 13 -70.12 17.40 -17.17
C ILE A 13 -69.53 15.96 -16.95
N ILE A 14 -68.19 15.80 -17.00
CA ILE A 14 -67.54 14.49 -16.85
C ILE A 14 -67.24 14.13 -15.37
N PHE A 15 -67.50 15.07 -14.41
CA PHE A 15 -67.29 14.82 -12.98
C PHE A 15 -68.65 14.64 -12.24
N MET A 16 -69.52 13.72 -12.74
CA MET A 16 -70.56 13.19 -11.87
C MET A 16 -70.01 12.02 -11.07
N PRO A 17 -69.91 12.09 -9.73
CA PRO A 17 -69.52 10.88 -8.97
C PRO A 17 -70.62 9.83 -9.12
N SER A 18 -70.28 8.74 -9.77
CA SER A 18 -71.09 7.50 -9.77
C SER A 18 -71.09 6.98 -8.34
N PHE A 19 -72.22 7.08 -7.66
CA PHE A 19 -72.42 6.46 -6.36
C PHE A 19 -72.51 4.97 -6.60
N ALA A 20 -71.41 4.24 -6.55
CA ALA A 20 -71.43 2.82 -6.51
C ALA A 20 -72.03 2.39 -5.16
N GLN A 21 -73.11 1.60 -5.21
CA GLN A 21 -73.79 1.03 -4.04
C GLN A 21 -72.80 0.11 -3.31
N LYS A 22 -72.38 0.51 -2.11
CA LYS A 22 -71.43 -0.28 -1.30
C LYS A 22 -72.23 -1.42 -0.67
N VAL A 23 -71.82 -2.65 -0.88
CA VAL A 23 -72.36 -3.86 -0.22
C VAL A 23 -71.38 -4.23 0.90
N ALA A 24 -71.89 -4.35 2.12
CA ALA A 24 -71.10 -4.78 3.26
C ALA A 24 -71.09 -6.34 3.36
N VAL A 25 -69.92 -6.90 3.53
CA VAL A 25 -69.73 -8.31 3.93
C VAL A 25 -69.28 -8.32 5.36
N ASP A 26 -70.05 -8.85 6.26
CA ASP A 26 -69.80 -8.82 7.69
C ASP A 26 -69.61 -10.24 8.25
N GLY A 27 -69.04 -10.36 9.42
CA GLY A 27 -68.92 -11.62 10.06
C GLY A 27 -68.09 -11.59 11.34
N TYR A 28 -67.94 -12.75 11.91
CA TYR A 28 -67.20 -13.00 13.13
C TYR A 28 -66.19 -14.12 12.90
N VAL A 29 -65.02 -13.97 13.54
CA VAL A 29 -63.98 -15.00 13.53
C VAL A 29 -63.76 -15.49 14.96
N TYR A 30 -63.87 -16.80 15.16
CA TYR A 30 -63.75 -17.47 16.45
C TYR A 30 -62.64 -18.54 16.40
N GLU A 31 -62.15 -18.88 17.56
CA GLU A 31 -61.26 -20.02 17.75
C GLU A 31 -62.05 -21.31 17.81
N GLN A 32 -61.67 -22.28 17.01
CA GLN A 32 -62.30 -23.61 17.00
C GLN A 32 -62.09 -24.32 18.33
N GLY A 33 -63.13 -24.79 18.91
CA GLY A 33 -63.15 -25.57 20.19
C GLY A 33 -63.33 -24.71 21.43
N THR A 34 -62.85 -23.44 21.47
CA THR A 34 -63.12 -22.56 22.63
C THR A 34 -64.19 -21.53 22.39
N GLY A 35 -64.58 -21.24 21.13
CA GLY A 35 -65.52 -20.18 20.79
C GLY A 35 -64.97 -18.74 21.08
N ASN A 36 -63.75 -18.56 21.51
CA ASN A 36 -63.22 -17.27 21.81
C ASN A 36 -63.05 -16.38 20.54
N PRO A 37 -63.38 -15.10 20.57
CA PRO A 37 -63.19 -14.20 19.42
C PRO A 37 -61.73 -14.02 19.07
N VAL A 38 -61.38 -14.14 17.76
CA VAL A 38 -59.99 -13.95 17.29
C VAL A 38 -59.78 -12.48 16.88
N ASN A 39 -58.98 -11.78 17.66
CA ASN A 39 -58.61 -10.38 17.43
C ASN A 39 -57.50 -10.24 16.41
N LYS A 40 -57.57 -9.20 15.57
CA LYS A 40 -56.54 -8.88 14.56
C LYS A 40 -56.35 -9.99 13.51
N ALA A 41 -57.30 -10.83 13.26
CA ALA A 41 -57.25 -11.73 12.12
C ALA A 41 -57.39 -10.92 10.81
N ILE A 42 -56.58 -11.21 9.85
CA ILE A 42 -56.66 -10.61 8.52
C ILE A 42 -57.69 -11.34 7.71
N VAL A 43 -58.75 -10.63 7.31
CA VAL A 43 -59.83 -11.14 6.46
C VAL A 43 -59.65 -10.53 5.07
N THR A 44 -59.61 -11.37 4.04
CA THR A 44 -59.42 -10.95 2.64
C THR A 44 -60.50 -11.58 1.75
N ILE A 45 -61.00 -10.80 0.78
CA ILE A 45 -61.85 -11.33 -0.30
C ILE A 45 -60.97 -11.50 -1.54
N CYS A 46 -60.91 -12.72 -2.04
CA CYS A 46 -60.09 -13.08 -3.19
C CYS A 46 -60.98 -13.54 -4.35
N ASN A 47 -60.59 -13.21 -5.57
CA ASN A 47 -61.16 -13.72 -6.80
C ASN A 47 -60.72 -15.16 -7.08
N GLN A 48 -61.27 -15.81 -8.11
CA GLN A 48 -60.92 -17.16 -8.55
C GLN A 48 -59.43 -17.37 -8.85
N LYS A 49 -58.69 -16.29 -9.18
CA LYS A 49 -57.23 -16.29 -9.42
C LYS A 49 -56.44 -16.05 -8.12
N SER A 50 -57.07 -16.07 -6.94
CA SER A 50 -56.48 -15.78 -5.63
C SER A 50 -55.90 -14.35 -5.47
N ASN A 51 -56.27 -13.40 -6.32
CA ASN A 51 -55.90 -12.01 -6.13
C ASN A 51 -56.79 -11.38 -5.04
N ILE A 52 -56.17 -10.65 -4.12
CA ILE A 52 -56.85 -9.95 -3.03
C ILE A 52 -57.55 -8.70 -3.60
N LEU A 53 -58.85 -8.61 -3.43
CA LEU A 53 -59.67 -7.47 -3.87
C LEU A 53 -60.00 -6.54 -2.71
N TYR A 54 -60.35 -7.09 -1.56
CA TYR A 54 -60.69 -6.37 -0.33
C TYR A 54 -60.00 -7.02 0.86
N SER A 55 -59.64 -6.20 1.84
CA SER A 55 -58.99 -6.70 3.07
C SER A 55 -59.41 -5.87 4.29
N GLY A 56 -59.46 -6.50 5.43
CA GLY A 56 -59.71 -5.88 6.72
C GLY A 56 -59.16 -6.73 7.86
N ILE A 57 -59.33 -6.25 9.07
CA ILE A 57 -58.88 -6.94 10.29
C ILE A 57 -60.05 -7.05 11.26
N THR A 58 -60.07 -8.12 12.04
CA THR A 58 -61.10 -8.32 13.08
C THR A 58 -60.87 -7.42 14.29
N SER A 59 -61.96 -6.98 14.89
CA SER A 59 -62.00 -6.27 16.18
C SER A 59 -61.66 -7.16 17.37
N LYS A 60 -61.64 -6.60 18.58
CA LYS A 60 -61.44 -7.38 19.82
C LYS A 60 -62.52 -8.45 20.06
N GLU A 61 -63.73 -8.20 19.56
CA GLU A 61 -64.86 -9.10 19.59
C GLU A 61 -64.87 -10.09 18.39
N GLY A 62 -63.78 -10.16 17.62
CA GLY A 62 -63.65 -11.00 16.45
C GLY A 62 -64.48 -10.54 15.24
N LYS A 63 -65.16 -9.36 15.29
CA LYS A 63 -66.04 -8.84 14.23
C LYS A 63 -65.22 -8.21 13.10
N PHE A 64 -65.57 -8.51 11.84
CA PHE A 64 -65.04 -7.83 10.66
C PHE A 64 -66.19 -7.27 9.81
N GLN A 65 -65.87 -6.22 9.04
CA GLN A 65 -66.74 -5.62 8.05
C GLN A 65 -65.93 -5.18 6.84
N LEU A 66 -66.23 -5.72 5.66
CA LEU A 66 -65.60 -5.36 4.41
C LEU A 66 -66.62 -4.66 3.50
N LEU A 67 -66.32 -3.43 3.12
CA LEU A 67 -67.15 -2.67 2.21
C LEU A 67 -66.70 -2.91 0.75
N THR A 68 -67.56 -3.50 -0.07
CA THR A 68 -67.29 -3.81 -1.47
C THR A 68 -67.95 -2.80 -2.40
N LYS A 69 -67.53 -2.75 -3.66
CA LYS A 69 -68.10 -1.79 -4.65
C LYS A 69 -69.34 -2.26 -5.37
N GLY A 70 -70.18 -3.16 -4.76
CA GLY A 70 -71.42 -3.60 -5.37
C GLY A 70 -71.27 -4.61 -6.50
N GLU A 71 -70.14 -5.29 -6.57
CA GLU A 71 -69.87 -6.36 -7.53
C GLU A 71 -70.57 -7.64 -7.05
N ASP A 72 -70.91 -8.55 -8.02
CA ASP A 72 -71.38 -9.88 -7.71
C ASP A 72 -70.25 -10.73 -7.09
N LEU A 73 -70.34 -10.96 -5.80
CA LEU A 73 -69.34 -11.67 -5.01
C LEU A 73 -69.60 -13.20 -4.94
N SER A 74 -70.56 -13.72 -5.64
CA SER A 74 -70.94 -15.15 -5.57
C SER A 74 -69.86 -16.14 -5.92
N LEU A 75 -68.89 -15.70 -6.76
CA LEU A 75 -67.74 -16.50 -7.21
C LEU A 75 -66.45 -16.22 -6.41
N TYR A 76 -66.52 -15.38 -5.35
CA TYR A 76 -65.31 -14.98 -4.57
C TYR A 76 -65.23 -15.81 -3.29
N THR A 77 -64.00 -15.77 -2.72
CA THR A 77 -63.70 -16.54 -1.50
C THR A 77 -63.23 -15.57 -0.43
N ILE A 78 -63.75 -15.72 0.80
CA ILE A 78 -63.18 -15.11 2.00
C ILE A 78 -62.06 -15.99 2.49
N LYS A 79 -60.90 -15.43 2.70
CA LYS A 79 -59.76 -16.06 3.38
C LYS A 79 -59.45 -15.30 4.67
N VAL A 80 -59.35 -16.05 5.76
CA VAL A 80 -58.98 -15.51 7.07
C VAL A 80 -57.68 -16.12 7.54
N SER A 81 -56.76 -15.28 7.97
CA SER A 81 -55.50 -15.70 8.52
C SER A 81 -55.13 -14.92 9.78
N CYS A 82 -54.61 -15.62 10.77
CA CYS A 82 -54.13 -15.04 12.01
C CYS A 82 -52.90 -15.81 12.48
N MET A 83 -51.95 -15.08 13.11
CA MET A 83 -50.78 -15.73 13.69
C MET A 83 -51.18 -16.69 14.80
N GLY A 84 -50.71 -17.90 14.77
CA GLY A 84 -51.08 -18.95 15.73
C GLY A 84 -52.29 -19.81 15.29
N TYR A 85 -52.83 -19.62 14.09
CA TYR A 85 -53.96 -20.37 13.56
C TYR A 85 -53.68 -20.88 12.15
N LYS A 86 -54.41 -21.96 11.77
CA LYS A 86 -54.45 -22.38 10.37
C LYS A 86 -55.31 -21.39 9.57
N PRO A 87 -54.89 -20.96 8.36
CA PRO A 87 -55.77 -20.16 7.52
C PRO A 87 -57.07 -20.90 7.16
N ALA A 88 -58.20 -20.23 7.26
CA ALA A 88 -59.49 -20.73 6.83
C ALA A 88 -59.97 -19.99 5.58
N SER A 89 -60.73 -20.67 4.74
CA SER A 89 -61.34 -20.07 3.55
C SER A 89 -62.73 -20.60 3.33
N CYS A 90 -63.64 -19.71 2.93
CA CYS A 90 -65.04 -20.10 2.57
C CYS A 90 -65.49 -19.31 1.33
N ALA A 91 -66.33 -19.93 0.52
CA ALA A 91 -66.96 -19.23 -0.64
C ALA A 91 -68.02 -18.24 -0.13
N ILE A 92 -68.08 -17.04 -0.76
CA ILE A 92 -69.06 -16.02 -0.36
C ILE A 92 -70.50 -16.43 -0.76
N GLY A 93 -70.68 -16.92 -1.96
CA GLY A 93 -72.04 -17.27 -2.43
C GLY A 93 -73.01 -16.08 -2.31
N ASN A 94 -74.22 -16.36 -1.86
CA ASN A 94 -75.31 -15.38 -1.61
C ASN A 94 -75.27 -14.84 -0.17
N GLN A 95 -74.37 -15.28 0.68
CA GLN A 95 -74.32 -14.88 2.10
C GLN A 95 -73.62 -13.56 2.28
N LYS A 96 -74.03 -12.71 3.22
CA LYS A 96 -73.48 -11.46 3.61
C LYS A 96 -72.90 -11.44 5.00
N ASN A 97 -73.27 -12.42 5.83
CA ASN A 97 -72.83 -12.59 7.21
C ASN A 97 -72.13 -13.94 7.36
N PHE A 98 -70.94 -13.96 7.95
CA PHE A 98 -70.07 -15.13 8.08
C PHE A 98 -69.70 -15.39 9.53
N GLN A 99 -69.65 -16.66 9.89
CA GLN A 99 -69.05 -17.15 11.12
C GLN A 99 -67.91 -18.08 10.69
N ILE A 100 -66.69 -17.68 10.98
CA ILE A 100 -65.49 -18.39 10.51
C ILE A 100 -64.71 -18.86 11.72
N GLU A 101 -64.45 -20.16 11.79
CA GLU A 101 -63.65 -20.75 12.86
C GLU A 101 -62.20 -20.94 12.39
N LEU A 102 -61.24 -20.58 13.24
CA LEU A 102 -59.81 -20.79 13.01
C LEU A 102 -59.28 -21.88 13.95
N GLU A 103 -58.66 -22.90 13.39
CA GLU A 103 -58.01 -23.97 14.14
C GLU A 103 -56.66 -23.47 14.69
N PRO A 104 -56.42 -23.56 16.03
CA PRO A 104 -55.13 -23.21 16.62
C PRO A 104 -54.01 -24.06 16.02
N LYS A 105 -52.91 -23.42 15.62
CA LYS A 105 -51.72 -24.09 15.12
C LYS A 105 -50.46 -23.40 15.63
N ALA A 106 -49.69 -24.13 16.38
CA ALA A 106 -48.35 -23.71 16.72
C ALA A 106 -47.45 -23.70 15.45
N PHE A 107 -46.98 -22.54 15.06
CA PHE A 107 -45.99 -22.45 14.00
C PHE A 107 -44.60 -22.50 14.64
N ALA A 108 -43.88 -23.57 14.40
CA ALA A 108 -42.42 -23.55 14.62
C ALA A 108 -41.83 -22.54 13.66
N LEU A 109 -41.23 -21.47 14.18
CA LEU A 109 -40.44 -20.56 13.38
C LEU A 109 -39.28 -21.39 12.82
N LYS A 110 -39.09 -21.37 11.49
CA LYS A 110 -37.88 -21.92 10.90
C LYS A 110 -36.69 -21.14 11.48
N ASP A 111 -35.69 -21.87 11.92
CA ASP A 111 -34.44 -21.28 12.33
C ASP A 111 -33.95 -20.31 11.23
N VAL A 112 -33.82 -19.04 11.57
CA VAL A 112 -33.24 -18.04 10.69
C VAL A 112 -31.74 -18.21 10.80
N TYR A 113 -31.15 -18.96 9.90
CA TYR A 113 -29.72 -18.97 9.73
C TYR A 113 -29.27 -17.60 9.17
N VAL A 114 -28.84 -16.71 10.04
CA VAL A 114 -28.19 -15.48 9.63
C VAL A 114 -26.80 -15.87 9.14
N LYS A 115 -26.66 -16.00 7.83
CA LYS A 115 -25.35 -16.18 7.21
C LYS A 115 -24.59 -14.89 7.39
N ALA A 116 -23.53 -14.90 8.20
CA ALA A 116 -22.71 -13.72 8.43
C ALA A 116 -22.21 -13.18 7.08
N GLU A 117 -22.37 -11.88 6.84
CA GLU A 117 -21.89 -11.24 5.63
C GLU A 117 -20.36 -11.32 5.58
N LYS A 118 -19.83 -11.71 4.42
CA LYS A 118 -18.37 -11.79 4.21
C LYS A 118 -17.69 -10.44 4.37
N ILE A 119 -18.38 -9.36 3.97
CA ILE A 119 -17.93 -7.97 4.10
C ILE A 119 -19.10 -7.19 4.69
N SER A 120 -18.84 -6.43 5.73
CA SER A 120 -19.78 -5.46 6.30
C SER A 120 -19.14 -4.08 6.34
N HIS A 121 -19.94 -3.04 6.12
CA HIS A 121 -19.47 -1.65 6.17
C HIS A 121 -20.31 -0.87 7.17
N HIS A 122 -19.65 -0.25 8.13
CA HIS A 122 -20.31 0.57 9.14
C HIS A 122 -19.50 1.86 9.37
N ASN A 123 -20.07 3.01 9.04
CA ASN A 123 -19.40 4.31 9.07
C ASN A 123 -18.09 4.30 8.27
N ASP A 124 -16.96 4.58 8.92
CA ASP A 124 -15.62 4.62 8.30
C ASP A 124 -14.91 3.24 8.37
N THR A 125 -15.61 2.17 8.78
CA THR A 125 -15.00 0.84 8.96
C THR A 125 -15.59 -0.17 7.99
N THR A 126 -14.73 -0.83 7.23
CA THR A 126 -15.05 -2.00 6.42
C THR A 126 -14.46 -3.24 7.06
N SER A 127 -15.30 -4.19 7.45
CA SER A 127 -14.92 -5.44 8.12
C SER A 127 -15.01 -6.61 7.16
N TYR A 128 -13.95 -7.41 7.09
CA TYR A 128 -13.85 -8.63 6.30
C TYR A 128 -13.81 -9.83 7.24
N LEU A 129 -14.73 -10.78 7.10
CA LEU A 129 -14.69 -12.03 7.82
C LEU A 129 -13.64 -12.96 7.20
N VAL A 130 -12.57 -13.30 7.95
CA VAL A 130 -11.42 -14.07 7.43
C VAL A 130 -11.86 -15.42 6.85
N SER A 131 -12.77 -16.14 7.52
CA SER A 131 -13.30 -17.43 7.03
C SER A 131 -14.04 -17.35 5.69
N GLY A 132 -14.47 -16.15 5.27
CA GLY A 132 -15.13 -15.93 3.98
C GLY A 132 -14.16 -15.85 2.79
N PHE A 133 -12.85 -15.73 3.05
CA PHE A 133 -11.80 -15.52 2.03
C PHE A 133 -10.66 -16.53 2.14
N SER A 134 -10.55 -17.28 3.25
CA SER A 134 -9.51 -18.29 3.45
C SER A 134 -9.79 -19.57 2.69
N SER A 135 -8.74 -20.28 2.32
CA SER A 135 -8.75 -21.62 1.72
C SER A 135 -7.78 -22.56 2.44
N ALA A 136 -7.88 -23.85 2.20
CA ALA A 136 -7.07 -24.87 2.88
C ALA A 136 -5.56 -24.73 2.69
N LYS A 137 -5.12 -24.10 1.59
CA LYS A 137 -3.68 -23.85 1.35
C LYS A 137 -3.12 -22.65 2.09
N ASP A 138 -3.97 -21.71 2.53
CA ASP A 138 -3.51 -20.49 3.20
C ASP A 138 -2.91 -20.82 4.56
N ARG A 139 -1.84 -20.14 4.90
CA ARG A 139 -1.13 -20.33 6.17
C ARG A 139 -1.08 -19.03 6.96
N THR A 140 -0.90 -17.93 6.28
CA THR A 140 -0.70 -16.62 6.90
C THR A 140 -1.86 -15.69 6.60
N ILE A 141 -2.02 -14.66 7.40
CA ILE A 141 -3.03 -13.62 7.14
C ILE A 141 -2.74 -12.90 5.81
N GLY A 142 -1.48 -12.77 5.41
CA GLY A 142 -1.10 -12.18 4.13
C GLY A 142 -1.63 -12.93 2.91
N ASP A 143 -1.78 -14.26 3.01
CA ASP A 143 -2.37 -15.08 1.93
C ASP A 143 -3.86 -14.76 1.76
N VAL A 144 -4.55 -14.55 2.88
CA VAL A 144 -5.98 -14.22 2.88
C VAL A 144 -6.23 -12.76 2.48
N LEU A 145 -5.39 -11.82 2.92
CA LEU A 145 -5.50 -10.41 2.55
C LEU A 145 -5.47 -10.19 1.02
N ARG A 146 -4.66 -10.96 0.29
CA ARG A 146 -4.60 -10.90 -1.19
C ARG A 146 -5.91 -11.29 -1.87
N LYS A 147 -6.79 -12.00 -1.18
CA LYS A 147 -8.10 -12.47 -1.67
C LYS A 147 -9.25 -11.54 -1.28
N MET A 148 -8.98 -10.52 -0.44
CA MET A 148 -9.98 -9.56 0.03
C MET A 148 -10.12 -8.41 -0.97
N PRO A 149 -11.33 -8.14 -1.50
CA PRO A 149 -11.56 -7.07 -2.47
C PRO A 149 -11.18 -5.69 -1.92
N GLY A 150 -10.54 -4.86 -2.75
CA GLY A 150 -10.06 -3.53 -2.37
C GLY A 150 -8.75 -3.52 -1.61
N ILE A 151 -8.30 -4.65 -1.06
CA ILE A 151 -6.99 -4.80 -0.42
C ILE A 151 -5.98 -5.30 -1.45
N GLU A 152 -4.84 -4.65 -1.51
CA GLU A 152 -3.73 -5.01 -2.36
C GLU A 152 -2.49 -5.24 -1.52
N VAL A 153 -1.82 -6.37 -1.72
CA VAL A 153 -0.54 -6.69 -1.09
C VAL A 153 0.52 -6.78 -2.19
N ALA A 154 1.40 -5.80 -2.26
CA ALA A 154 2.46 -5.74 -3.25
C ALA A 154 3.54 -6.81 -3.00
N LYS A 155 4.44 -7.04 -3.98
CA LYS A 155 5.55 -8.00 -3.83
C LYS A 155 6.49 -7.66 -2.67
N ASN A 156 6.73 -6.37 -2.44
CA ASN A 156 7.52 -5.89 -1.29
C ASN A 156 6.79 -6.02 0.05
N GLY A 157 5.51 -6.43 0.03
CA GLY A 157 4.66 -6.64 1.19
C GLY A 157 3.88 -5.40 1.63
N SER A 158 4.02 -4.25 0.94
CA SER A 158 3.19 -3.09 1.24
C SER A 158 1.71 -3.39 0.98
N VAL A 159 0.87 -2.92 1.89
CA VAL A 159 -0.58 -3.08 1.82
C VAL A 159 -1.22 -1.76 1.47
N SER A 160 -2.15 -1.77 0.53
CA SER A 160 -2.98 -0.63 0.21
C SER A 160 -4.46 -1.01 0.18
N TYR A 161 -5.31 -0.02 0.42
CA TYR A 161 -6.76 -0.16 0.33
C TYR A 161 -7.32 0.87 -0.63
N ASN A 162 -8.03 0.42 -1.68
CA ASN A 162 -8.56 1.28 -2.74
C ASN A 162 -7.49 2.23 -3.32
N GLY A 163 -6.28 1.70 -3.54
CA GLY A 163 -5.14 2.46 -4.07
C GLY A 163 -4.45 3.40 -3.08
N LYS A 164 -4.89 3.44 -1.81
CA LYS A 164 -4.24 4.20 -0.74
C LYS A 164 -3.39 3.27 0.12
N ALA A 165 -2.14 3.60 0.34
CA ALA A 165 -1.31 2.88 1.29
C ALA A 165 -1.88 3.02 2.71
N ILE A 166 -1.75 1.96 3.51
CA ILE A 166 -2.15 2.02 4.93
C ILE A 166 -1.14 2.83 5.74
N ASN A 167 -1.64 3.57 6.73
CA ASN A 167 -0.81 4.35 7.65
C ASN A 167 -0.34 3.54 8.84
N GLU A 168 -1.20 2.68 9.37
CA GLU A 168 -0.89 1.84 10.54
C GLU A 168 -1.45 0.43 10.33
N PHE A 169 -0.75 -0.56 10.90
CA PHE A 169 -1.16 -1.95 10.95
C PHE A 169 -1.26 -2.40 12.40
N LEU A 170 -2.47 -2.66 12.85
CA LEU A 170 -2.77 -2.96 14.25
C LEU A 170 -3.14 -4.44 14.45
N VAL A 171 -2.85 -4.95 15.63
CA VAL A 171 -3.37 -6.23 16.14
C VAL A 171 -4.08 -5.95 17.45
N GLU A 172 -5.39 -6.25 17.54
CA GLU A 172 -6.24 -5.89 18.69
C GLU A 172 -6.12 -4.40 19.06
N GLY A 173 -6.00 -3.51 18.05
CA GLY A 173 -5.90 -2.07 18.24
C GLY A 173 -4.51 -1.55 18.67
N VAL A 174 -3.48 -2.38 18.65
CA VAL A 174 -2.11 -2.02 19.06
C VAL A 174 -1.15 -2.22 17.89
N ASP A 175 -0.28 -1.23 17.63
CA ASP A 175 0.82 -1.38 16.68
C ASP A 175 2.02 -2.04 17.37
N LEU A 176 2.15 -3.36 17.18
CA LEU A 176 3.28 -4.16 17.69
C LEU A 176 4.51 -4.06 16.79
N PHE A 177 4.32 -3.81 15.49
CA PHE A 177 5.37 -3.97 14.49
C PHE A 177 5.99 -2.64 14.04
N ASP A 178 5.43 -1.50 14.47
CA ASP A 178 5.96 -0.15 14.19
C ASP A 178 6.26 0.03 12.68
N GLY A 179 5.21 -0.13 11.86
CA GLY A 179 5.30 -0.04 10.41
C GLY A 179 5.95 -1.25 9.69
N GLN A 180 6.60 -2.18 10.41
CA GLN A 180 7.18 -3.41 9.86
C GLN A 180 6.12 -4.53 9.75
N TYR A 181 4.95 -4.23 9.24
CA TYR A 181 3.81 -5.15 9.23
C TYR A 181 3.98 -6.37 8.31
N ASN A 182 5.04 -6.42 7.49
CA ASN A 182 5.43 -7.64 6.77
C ASN A 182 5.70 -8.81 7.71
N ILE A 183 6.22 -8.54 8.92
CA ILE A 183 6.40 -9.57 9.94
C ILE A 183 5.04 -10.18 10.27
N ALA A 184 4.02 -9.36 10.48
CA ALA A 184 2.66 -9.83 10.76
C ALA A 184 2.06 -10.60 9.58
N THR A 185 2.07 -10.01 8.38
CA THR A 185 1.40 -10.60 7.20
C THR A 185 2.03 -11.92 6.77
N ARG A 186 3.32 -12.12 7.00
CA ARG A 186 4.05 -13.33 6.60
C ARG A 186 4.11 -14.41 7.66
N ASN A 187 3.85 -14.08 8.93
CA ASN A 187 4.09 -15.03 10.03
C ASN A 187 2.86 -15.30 10.91
N ILE A 188 1.89 -14.37 11.02
CA ILE A 188 0.67 -14.63 11.80
C ILE A 188 -0.24 -15.57 11.01
N SER A 189 -0.62 -16.70 11.64
CA SER A 189 -1.58 -17.64 11.04
C SER A 189 -2.96 -17.00 10.89
N HIS A 190 -3.58 -17.15 9.71
CA HIS A 190 -4.96 -16.70 9.49
C HIS A 190 -5.96 -17.37 10.43
N ASP A 191 -5.65 -18.57 10.94
CA ASP A 191 -6.51 -19.31 11.88
C ASP A 191 -6.69 -18.61 13.22
N LEU A 192 -5.76 -17.71 13.57
CA LEU A 192 -5.85 -16.90 14.79
C LEU A 192 -6.77 -15.70 14.63
N ILE A 193 -7.06 -15.30 13.39
CA ILE A 193 -7.79 -14.06 13.06
C ILE A 193 -9.26 -14.36 12.81
N SER A 194 -10.15 -13.59 13.43
CA SER A 194 -11.59 -13.66 13.20
C SER A 194 -12.03 -12.76 12.05
N LYS A 195 -11.56 -11.50 12.07
CA LYS A 195 -11.88 -10.49 11.05
C LYS A 195 -10.75 -9.49 10.85
N VAL A 196 -10.75 -8.85 9.70
CA VAL A 196 -9.88 -7.73 9.34
C VAL A 196 -10.74 -6.49 9.21
N ASP A 197 -10.44 -5.45 9.97
CA ASP A 197 -11.10 -4.16 9.88
C ASP A 197 -10.20 -3.16 9.14
N ILE A 198 -10.73 -2.54 8.10
CA ILE A 198 -10.13 -1.37 7.45
C ILE A 198 -10.88 -0.15 7.97
N ILE A 199 -10.15 0.75 8.62
CA ILE A 199 -10.70 1.97 9.22
C ILE A 199 -10.17 3.14 8.42
N GLU A 200 -11.04 3.83 7.71
CA GLU A 200 -10.72 5.06 7.00
C GLU A 200 -10.91 6.26 7.93
N ASN A 201 -10.22 7.35 7.65
CA ASN A 201 -10.28 8.56 8.45
C ASN A 201 -9.90 8.36 9.93
N TYR A 202 -8.97 7.44 10.17
CA TYR A 202 -8.49 7.08 11.50
C TYR A 202 -7.52 8.13 12.05
N HIS A 203 -7.69 8.50 13.30
CA HIS A 203 -6.76 9.33 14.04
C HIS A 203 -6.11 8.51 15.17
N SER A 204 -4.80 8.36 15.13
CA SER A 204 -4.03 7.57 16.10
C SER A 204 -4.08 8.12 17.53
N ALA A 205 -4.42 9.40 17.69
CA ALA A 205 -4.63 10.05 18.99
C ALA A 205 -6.13 10.20 19.30
N LYS A 206 -6.61 9.61 20.38
CA LYS A 206 -8.02 9.67 20.82
C LYS A 206 -8.55 11.09 20.95
N VAL A 207 -7.68 12.02 21.41
CA VAL A 207 -8.03 13.44 21.50
C VAL A 207 -8.40 14.07 20.18
N MET A 208 -7.94 13.52 19.05
CA MET A 208 -8.21 14.03 17.70
C MET A 208 -9.41 13.35 17.01
N LYS A 209 -10.12 12.44 17.66
CA LYS A 209 -11.26 11.71 17.07
C LYS A 209 -12.29 12.63 16.41
N ASN A 210 -12.49 13.83 16.94
CA ASN A 210 -13.41 14.85 16.40
C ASN A 210 -12.71 15.93 15.55
N SER A 211 -11.45 15.74 15.21
CA SER A 211 -10.70 16.66 14.37
C SER A 211 -11.26 16.68 12.95
N LYS A 212 -11.16 17.85 12.31
CA LYS A 212 -11.51 18.04 10.89
C LYS A 212 -10.34 17.80 9.96
N SER A 213 -9.15 17.53 10.50
CA SER A 213 -8.00 17.08 9.70
C SER A 213 -8.33 15.77 8.97
N GLU A 214 -7.63 15.47 7.91
CA GLU A 214 -7.76 14.17 7.24
C GLU A 214 -7.11 13.11 8.12
N GLY A 215 -7.83 12.01 8.39
CA GLY A 215 -7.29 10.84 9.06
C GLY A 215 -6.64 9.88 8.09
N GLY A 216 -5.85 8.97 8.62
CA GLY A 216 -5.21 7.90 7.85
C GLY A 216 -6.15 6.72 7.54
N THR A 217 -5.64 5.76 6.80
CA THR A 217 -6.26 4.43 6.60
C THR A 217 -5.50 3.40 7.42
N VAL A 218 -6.19 2.66 8.26
CA VAL A 218 -5.61 1.67 9.17
C VAL A 218 -6.19 0.29 8.92
N LEU A 219 -5.34 -0.72 8.97
CA LEU A 219 -5.74 -2.12 8.97
C LEU A 219 -5.58 -2.69 10.37
N ASN A 220 -6.65 -3.24 10.94
CA ASN A 220 -6.64 -3.87 12.25
C ASN A 220 -7.02 -5.35 12.17
N LEU A 221 -6.19 -6.21 12.72
CA LEU A 221 -6.46 -7.64 12.87
C LEU A 221 -7.15 -7.90 14.21
N ASN A 222 -8.34 -8.50 14.16
CA ASN A 222 -9.04 -8.94 15.37
C ASN A 222 -8.85 -10.44 15.55
N LEU A 223 -8.35 -10.83 16.71
CA LEU A 223 -8.08 -12.21 17.06
C LEU A 223 -9.36 -12.96 17.42
N LYS A 224 -9.36 -14.27 17.21
CA LYS A 224 -10.34 -15.16 17.85
C LYS A 224 -10.09 -15.20 19.35
N ASP A 225 -11.11 -15.27 20.17
CA ASP A 225 -10.97 -15.23 21.63
C ASP A 225 -10.05 -16.30 22.19
N LYS A 226 -10.03 -17.47 21.59
CA LYS A 226 -9.14 -18.59 21.96
C LYS A 226 -7.66 -18.29 21.70
N ALA A 227 -7.33 -17.34 20.83
CA ALA A 227 -5.96 -16.96 20.47
C ALA A 227 -5.38 -15.86 21.40
N LYS A 228 -6.23 -15.08 22.03
CA LYS A 228 -5.82 -13.95 22.87
C LYS A 228 -4.99 -14.39 24.09
N GLY A 229 -3.83 -13.76 24.28
CA GLY A 229 -2.96 -13.96 25.44
C GLY A 229 -2.20 -15.29 25.47
N ARG A 230 -2.27 -16.09 24.41
CA ARG A 230 -1.53 -17.34 24.28
C ARG A 230 -0.33 -17.16 23.35
N TRP A 231 0.74 -17.90 23.59
CA TRP A 231 1.83 -18.01 22.63
C TRP A 231 1.34 -18.80 21.43
N SER A 232 1.62 -18.27 20.27
CA SER A 232 1.32 -18.88 18.97
C SER A 232 2.44 -18.56 18.01
N GLY A 233 2.69 -19.45 17.07
CA GLY A 233 3.76 -19.23 16.13
C GLY A 233 4.05 -20.43 15.25
N ASN A 234 5.20 -20.39 14.63
CA ASN A 234 5.72 -21.49 13.82
C ASN A 234 7.24 -21.60 13.97
N ALA A 235 7.73 -22.83 13.84
CA ALA A 235 9.14 -23.12 13.75
C ALA A 235 9.38 -23.94 12.47
N LYS A 236 10.33 -23.52 11.64
CA LYS A 236 10.70 -24.18 10.38
C LYS A 236 12.17 -24.59 10.43
N LEU A 237 12.43 -25.83 10.03
CA LEU A 237 13.76 -26.36 9.76
C LEU A 237 13.76 -26.97 8.36
N GLY A 238 14.69 -26.56 7.52
CA GLY A 238 14.81 -27.03 6.15
C GLY A 238 16.25 -27.26 5.74
N GLY A 239 16.50 -28.35 5.01
CA GLY A 239 17.78 -28.69 4.43
C GLY A 239 17.62 -29.23 3.02
N GLY A 240 18.62 -29.05 2.17
CA GLY A 240 18.54 -29.46 0.77
C GLY A 240 19.83 -29.40 -0.03
N ALA A 241 19.67 -29.60 -1.33
CA ALA A 241 20.77 -29.65 -2.30
C ALA A 241 20.67 -28.50 -3.32
N PRO A 242 21.81 -27.91 -3.74
CA PRO A 242 23.16 -28.08 -3.20
C PRO A 242 23.37 -27.23 -1.94
N SER A 243 23.63 -27.90 -0.78
CA SER A 243 23.97 -27.22 0.49
C SER A 243 23.03 -26.03 0.90
N ILE A 244 21.72 -26.21 0.72
CA ILE A 244 20.71 -25.19 1.02
C ILE A 244 20.09 -25.46 2.39
N TRP A 245 19.85 -24.39 3.16
CA TRP A 245 19.19 -24.48 4.45
C TRP A 245 18.30 -23.27 4.69
N GLU A 246 17.24 -23.48 5.47
CA GLU A 246 16.33 -22.46 5.98
C GLU A 246 15.91 -22.80 7.40
N GLU A 247 16.07 -21.85 8.32
CA GLU A 247 15.61 -21.97 9.69
C GLU A 247 14.80 -20.72 10.04
N GLU A 248 13.61 -20.91 10.55
CA GLU A 248 12.72 -19.83 10.94
C GLU A 248 12.03 -20.16 12.26
N LEU A 249 11.98 -19.19 13.16
CA LEU A 249 11.16 -19.22 14.35
C LEU A 249 10.38 -17.90 14.42
N PHE A 250 9.08 -17.99 14.47
CA PHE A 250 8.22 -16.89 14.83
C PHE A 250 7.36 -17.29 16.02
N ALA A 251 7.38 -16.51 17.09
CA ALA A 251 6.56 -16.71 18.25
C ALA A 251 5.95 -15.37 18.68
N ALA A 252 4.65 -15.32 18.85
CA ALA A 252 3.95 -14.13 19.30
C ALA A 252 2.95 -14.46 20.42
N LYS A 253 2.90 -13.60 21.41
CA LYS A 253 1.85 -13.56 22.44
C LYS A 253 1.10 -12.25 22.28
N LEU A 254 -0.15 -12.33 21.84
CA LEU A 254 -0.96 -11.19 21.48
C LEU A 254 -2.13 -11.05 22.44
N SER A 255 -2.20 -9.92 23.13
CA SER A 255 -3.31 -9.60 24.04
C SER A 255 -3.57 -8.09 24.02
N ALA A 256 -4.65 -7.65 24.65
CA ALA A 256 -4.95 -6.22 24.77
C ALA A 256 -4.01 -5.45 25.71
N THR A 257 -3.26 -6.14 26.58
CA THR A 257 -2.41 -5.52 27.62
C THR A 257 -0.92 -5.71 27.39
N ASN A 258 -0.54 -6.83 26.77
CA ASN A 258 0.86 -7.14 26.51
C ASN A 258 0.96 -7.92 25.20
N GLN A 259 1.77 -7.44 24.30
CA GLN A 259 2.06 -8.09 23.03
C GLN A 259 3.57 -8.27 22.88
N THR A 260 3.99 -9.45 22.54
CA THR A 260 5.40 -9.77 22.30
C THR A 260 5.51 -10.56 21.01
N ALA A 261 6.44 -10.20 20.13
CA ALA A 261 6.79 -10.99 18.97
C ALA A 261 8.30 -11.21 18.92
N ILE A 262 8.69 -12.44 18.61
CA ILE A 262 10.08 -12.86 18.44
C ILE A 262 10.18 -13.51 17.07
N THR A 263 11.10 -13.04 16.24
CA THR A 263 11.39 -13.57 14.91
C THR A 263 12.86 -13.86 14.80
N LEU A 264 13.21 -15.12 14.56
CA LEU A 264 14.58 -15.56 14.27
C LEU A 264 14.54 -16.25 12.92
N LYS A 265 15.30 -15.75 11.96
CA LYS A 265 15.35 -16.37 10.62
C LYS A 265 16.76 -16.39 10.09
N THR A 266 17.09 -17.49 9.46
CA THR A 266 18.36 -17.63 8.79
C THR A 266 18.19 -18.52 7.56
N ASN A 267 18.85 -18.17 6.46
CA ASN A 267 18.79 -18.97 5.23
C ASN A 267 19.94 -18.65 4.28
N ASN A 268 20.17 -19.60 3.35
CA ASN A 268 20.96 -19.37 2.13
C ASN A 268 20.17 -19.76 0.85
N SER A 269 18.85 -19.89 0.95
CA SER A 269 17.98 -20.32 -0.15
C SER A 269 17.67 -19.22 -1.16
N GLY A 270 18.11 -17.99 -0.92
CA GLY A 270 17.81 -16.82 -1.74
C GLY A 270 16.49 -16.13 -1.38
N LYS A 271 15.77 -16.65 -0.39
CA LYS A 271 14.57 -15.99 0.15
C LYS A 271 14.95 -14.67 0.81
N ASP A 272 14.32 -13.56 0.39
CA ASP A 272 14.53 -12.26 1.01
C ASP A 272 13.75 -12.15 2.32
N ILE A 273 14.43 -12.42 3.44
CA ILE A 273 13.86 -12.22 4.79
C ILE A 273 14.05 -10.80 5.30
N LEU A 274 14.98 -10.00 4.73
CA LEU A 274 15.22 -8.63 5.15
C LEU A 274 14.05 -7.70 4.82
N SER A 275 13.29 -8.04 3.78
CA SER A 275 12.08 -7.29 3.42
C SER A 275 11.02 -7.28 4.53
N GLU A 276 11.11 -8.19 5.51
CA GLU A 276 10.20 -8.21 6.67
C GLU A 276 10.47 -7.04 7.64
N ASN A 277 11.71 -6.54 7.70
CA ASN A 277 12.08 -5.41 8.56
C ASN A 277 11.88 -4.04 7.89
N LYS A 278 11.44 -3.97 6.63
CA LYS A 278 11.17 -2.70 5.97
C LYS A 278 9.94 -2.03 6.58
N ILE A 279 10.08 -0.76 6.93
CA ILE A 279 8.96 0.09 7.28
C ILE A 279 8.21 0.43 5.99
N LEU A 280 6.90 0.17 5.96
CA LEU A 280 6.06 0.30 4.76
C LEU A 280 4.87 1.23 5.02
N THR A 281 5.10 2.34 5.71
CA THR A 281 4.07 3.33 5.99
C THR A 281 3.80 4.22 4.77
N LEU A 282 2.65 4.90 4.76
CA LEU A 282 2.33 5.88 3.71
C LEU A 282 3.37 7.01 3.65
N GLU A 283 3.90 7.42 4.80
CA GLU A 283 4.92 8.47 4.92
C GLU A 283 6.22 8.06 4.19
N ASP A 284 6.66 6.81 4.37
CA ASP A 284 7.83 6.28 3.66
C ASP A 284 7.61 6.19 2.15
N LEU A 285 6.39 5.85 1.72
CA LEU A 285 6.05 5.73 0.30
C LEU A 285 5.93 7.08 -0.41
N LEU A 286 5.43 8.09 0.28
CA LEU A 286 5.20 9.42 -0.30
C LEU A 286 6.35 10.39 -0.07
N GLY A 287 7.28 10.08 0.83
CA GLY A 287 8.38 10.97 1.19
C GLY A 287 7.95 12.30 1.80
N GLN A 288 6.74 12.39 2.32
CA GLN A 288 6.11 13.66 2.73
C GLN A 288 6.76 14.32 3.96
N ASP A 289 7.51 13.57 4.78
CA ASP A 289 8.26 14.10 5.92
C ASP A 289 9.73 13.67 5.89
N VAL A 290 10.27 13.34 4.73
CA VAL A 290 11.69 13.05 4.61
C VAL A 290 12.44 14.35 4.85
N LEU A 291 12.93 14.50 6.07
CA LEU A 291 13.96 15.48 6.35
C LEU A 291 15.11 15.19 5.40
N ASP A 292 15.74 16.24 4.90
CA ASP A 292 16.90 16.15 4.03
C ASP A 292 18.05 15.41 4.76
N GLU A 293 17.99 14.07 4.75
CA GLU A 293 18.95 13.18 5.40
C GLU A 293 20.06 12.82 4.42
N PRO A 294 21.33 12.89 4.83
CA PRO A 294 22.42 12.49 3.97
C PRO A 294 22.36 11.00 3.67
N LYS A 295 22.58 10.67 2.41
CA LYS A 295 22.76 9.31 1.93
C LYS A 295 24.26 9.02 1.76
N ASN A 296 24.61 7.74 1.69
CA ASN A 296 25.97 7.37 1.31
C ASN A 296 26.36 8.03 -0.02
N ILE A 297 27.57 8.54 -0.10
CA ILE A 297 28.14 9.09 -1.34
C ILE A 297 28.83 7.97 -2.13
N LEU A 298 29.51 7.08 -1.40
CA LEU A 298 30.23 5.96 -2.01
C LEU A 298 29.31 4.75 -2.08
N GLU A 299 28.92 4.38 -3.29
CA GLU A 299 28.01 3.24 -3.49
C GLU A 299 28.57 2.28 -4.54
N ILE A 300 28.64 1.00 -4.20
CA ILE A 300 28.66 -0.06 -5.20
C ILE A 300 27.20 -0.35 -5.53
N SER A 301 26.72 0.14 -6.67
CA SER A 301 25.38 -0.17 -7.12
C SER A 301 25.30 -1.63 -7.59
N GLN A 302 24.48 -2.42 -6.94
CA GLN A 302 24.10 -3.73 -7.45
C GLN A 302 22.90 -3.57 -8.37
N GLU A 303 23.09 -3.78 -9.66
CA GLU A 303 21.96 -3.88 -10.59
C GLU A 303 21.18 -5.16 -10.30
N LYS A 304 19.90 -5.02 -10.00
CA LYS A 304 18.97 -6.15 -9.85
C LYS A 304 18.01 -6.16 -11.03
N PRO A 305 17.72 -7.32 -11.61
CA PRO A 305 16.67 -7.41 -12.60
C PRO A 305 15.32 -7.20 -11.90
N GLY A 306 14.77 -6.00 -11.99
CA GLY A 306 13.56 -5.61 -11.28
C GLY A 306 12.30 -6.44 -11.58
N SER A 307 12.36 -7.30 -12.59
CA SER A 307 11.26 -8.19 -13.01
C SER A 307 11.33 -9.59 -12.41
N LEU A 308 12.53 -10.05 -11.99
CA LEU A 308 12.70 -11.38 -11.41
C LEU A 308 12.47 -11.37 -9.89
N ASP A 309 11.97 -12.49 -9.39
CA ASP A 309 11.93 -12.76 -7.95
C ASP A 309 13.35 -12.92 -7.38
N ASP A 310 13.61 -12.35 -6.21
CA ASP A 310 14.93 -12.43 -5.54
C ASP A 310 15.42 -13.88 -5.37
N LYS A 311 14.52 -14.84 -5.17
CA LYS A 311 14.87 -16.28 -5.09
C LYS A 311 15.62 -16.80 -6.32
N ARG A 312 15.51 -16.14 -7.48
CA ARG A 312 16.17 -16.53 -8.74
C ARG A 312 17.61 -16.01 -8.83
N THR A 313 17.86 -14.82 -8.30
CA THR A 313 19.14 -14.10 -8.48
C THR A 313 19.94 -13.97 -7.20
N ARG A 314 19.29 -13.96 -6.04
CA ARG A 314 19.94 -13.70 -4.77
C ARG A 314 20.73 -14.91 -4.31
N ASN A 315 22.07 -14.80 -4.31
CA ASN A 315 22.98 -15.79 -3.73
C ASN A 315 23.51 -15.26 -2.39
N ALA A 316 22.61 -15.25 -1.39
CA ALA A 316 22.89 -14.64 -0.10
C ALA A 316 22.82 -15.64 1.04
N ARG A 317 23.62 -15.37 2.06
CA ARG A 317 23.50 -15.92 3.41
C ARG A 317 23.02 -14.82 4.32
N THR A 318 21.83 -15.01 4.90
CA THR A 318 21.13 -13.98 5.67
C THR A 318 20.77 -14.50 7.04
N HIS A 319 21.02 -13.70 8.07
CA HIS A 319 20.60 -13.91 9.46
C HIS A 319 19.76 -12.72 9.91
N MET A 320 18.66 -12.96 10.62
CA MET A 320 17.77 -11.93 11.12
C MET A 320 17.25 -12.32 12.51
N VAL A 321 17.34 -11.37 13.43
CA VAL A 321 16.71 -11.42 14.76
C VAL A 321 15.85 -10.19 14.89
N ASN A 322 14.58 -10.34 15.27
CA ASN A 322 13.71 -9.21 15.60
C ASN A 322 12.90 -9.55 16.85
N ILE A 323 12.93 -8.68 17.82
CA ILE A 323 12.18 -8.79 19.09
C ILE A 323 11.43 -7.48 19.26
N SER A 324 10.11 -7.57 19.40
CA SER A 324 9.23 -6.44 19.67
C SER A 324 8.33 -6.76 20.84
N ASN A 325 8.20 -5.80 21.76
CA ASN A 325 7.32 -5.92 22.93
C ASN A 325 6.57 -4.63 23.15
N VAL A 326 5.25 -4.73 23.27
CA VAL A 326 4.38 -3.63 23.70
C VAL A 326 3.74 -4.02 25.03
N GLN A 327 3.98 -3.21 26.03
CA GLN A 327 3.44 -3.39 27.37
C GLN A 327 2.53 -2.21 27.75
N LYS A 328 1.32 -2.51 28.19
CA LYS A 328 0.42 -1.52 28.78
C LYS A 328 0.92 -1.16 30.17
N VAL A 329 1.35 0.10 30.35
CA VAL A 329 1.86 0.63 31.63
C VAL A 329 0.70 1.18 32.48
N SER A 330 -0.31 1.76 31.80
CA SER A 330 -1.54 2.22 32.43
C SER A 330 -2.72 2.08 31.43
N ASP A 331 -3.94 2.48 31.81
CA ASP A 331 -5.10 2.41 30.92
C ASP A 331 -4.95 3.22 29.64
N THR A 332 -4.07 4.21 29.64
CA THR A 332 -3.84 5.11 28.51
C THR A 332 -2.41 5.06 28.00
N ALA A 333 -1.50 4.41 28.71
CA ALA A 333 -0.08 4.43 28.38
C ALA A 333 0.47 3.04 28.03
N ILE A 334 1.29 3.01 26.99
CA ILE A 334 2.05 1.85 26.55
C ILE A 334 3.53 2.19 26.47
N LEU A 335 4.34 1.18 26.71
CA LEU A 335 5.77 1.18 26.41
C LEU A 335 6.01 0.15 25.29
N HIS A 336 6.58 0.60 24.19
CA HIS A 336 6.97 -0.26 23.08
C HIS A 336 8.49 -0.30 22.98
N SER A 337 9.06 -1.49 23.08
CA SER A 337 10.51 -1.72 22.96
C SER A 337 10.77 -2.66 21.80
N LYS A 338 11.75 -2.35 20.98
CA LYS A 338 12.08 -3.11 19.77
C LYS A 338 13.58 -3.15 19.56
N ILE A 339 14.06 -4.31 19.18
CA ILE A 339 15.44 -4.50 18.73
C ILE A 339 15.46 -5.47 17.55
N TYR A 340 16.16 -5.11 16.49
CA TYR A 340 16.46 -6.07 15.44
C TYR A 340 17.92 -5.97 15.02
N TYR A 341 18.44 -7.13 14.59
CA TYR A 341 19.76 -7.28 14.00
C TYR A 341 19.66 -8.10 12.73
N THR A 342 20.37 -7.67 11.71
CA THR A 342 20.51 -8.43 10.45
C THR A 342 21.97 -8.52 10.05
N ASP A 343 22.35 -9.67 9.45
CA ASP A 343 23.66 -9.89 8.81
C ASP A 343 23.39 -10.54 7.45
N ASP A 344 23.69 -9.82 6.38
CA ASP A 344 23.48 -10.26 5.01
C ASP A 344 24.77 -10.22 4.22
N ARG A 345 25.09 -11.34 3.60
CA ARG A 345 26.20 -11.43 2.67
C ARG A 345 25.71 -11.98 1.35
N ASN A 346 25.67 -11.16 0.32
CA ASN A 346 25.21 -11.52 -1.01
C ASN A 346 26.34 -11.52 -2.02
N ILE A 347 26.36 -12.54 -2.88
CA ILE A 347 27.33 -12.67 -3.98
C ILE A 347 26.58 -12.44 -5.29
N SER A 348 27.13 -11.61 -6.16
CA SER A 348 26.61 -11.31 -7.48
C SER A 348 27.69 -11.53 -8.54
N ASP A 349 27.31 -12.19 -9.64
CA ASP A 349 28.15 -12.39 -10.82
C ASP A 349 27.32 -11.93 -12.03
N ILE A 350 27.77 -10.85 -12.68
CA ILE A 350 27.09 -10.24 -13.81
C ILE A 350 28.06 -9.95 -14.95
N GLU A 351 27.56 -10.02 -16.19
CA GLU A 351 28.23 -9.51 -17.37
C GLU A 351 27.46 -8.29 -17.84
N LYS A 352 28.14 -7.18 -18.05
CA LYS A 352 27.53 -5.88 -18.32
C LYS A 352 28.12 -5.25 -19.56
N GLY A 353 27.29 -4.78 -20.45
CA GLY A 353 27.63 -3.93 -21.56
C GLY A 353 26.96 -2.58 -21.40
N VAL A 354 27.72 -1.51 -21.18
CA VAL A 354 27.20 -0.15 -21.08
C VAL A 354 27.51 0.60 -22.36
N SER A 355 26.50 1.11 -23.03
CA SER A 355 26.63 1.98 -24.19
C SER A 355 26.26 3.40 -23.83
N TYR A 356 27.21 4.31 -23.90
CA TYR A 356 27.02 5.74 -23.70
C TYR A 356 26.73 6.39 -25.05
N PHE A 357 25.57 7.04 -25.15
CA PHE A 357 25.17 7.75 -26.36
C PHE A 357 25.77 9.19 -26.31
N LEU A 358 26.77 9.43 -27.10
CA LEU A 358 27.37 10.74 -27.28
C LEU A 358 26.71 11.45 -28.48
N ALA A 359 26.95 12.76 -28.68
CA ALA A 359 26.29 13.52 -29.74
C ALA A 359 26.52 12.91 -31.13
N ASP A 360 27.74 12.47 -31.44
CA ASP A 360 28.13 11.94 -32.75
C ASP A 360 28.60 10.48 -32.75
N SER A 361 28.61 9.82 -31.59
CA SER A 361 29.14 8.47 -31.46
C SER A 361 28.49 7.69 -30.29
N THR A 362 28.76 6.40 -30.24
CA THR A 362 28.37 5.54 -29.11
C THR A 362 29.60 4.83 -28.58
N LEU A 363 29.90 5.03 -27.31
CA LEU A 363 30.99 4.34 -26.63
C LEU A 363 30.38 3.15 -25.86
N THR A 364 30.79 1.93 -26.20
CA THR A 364 30.35 0.69 -25.51
C THR A 364 31.52 0.13 -24.72
N LYS A 365 31.24 -0.25 -23.47
CA LYS A 365 32.18 -0.93 -22.55
C LYS A 365 31.56 -2.23 -22.07
N ASN A 366 32.29 -3.33 -22.18
CA ASN A 366 31.88 -4.64 -21.73
C ASN A 366 32.75 -5.07 -20.54
N THR A 367 32.07 -5.48 -19.47
CA THR A 367 32.73 -5.89 -18.22
C THR A 367 32.07 -7.14 -17.64
N LYS A 368 32.84 -7.87 -16.87
CA LYS A 368 32.37 -8.91 -15.96
C LYS A 368 32.65 -8.45 -14.53
N GLU A 369 31.59 -8.41 -13.72
CA GLU A 369 31.63 -7.90 -12.36
C GLU A 369 31.31 -9.03 -11.38
N TYR A 370 32.21 -9.34 -10.49
CA TYR A 370 32.01 -10.26 -9.37
C TYR A 370 32.00 -9.46 -8.06
N SER A 371 30.87 -9.43 -7.39
CA SER A 371 30.66 -8.61 -6.19
C SER A 371 30.31 -9.44 -4.98
N ILE A 372 30.91 -9.10 -3.84
CA ILE A 372 30.55 -9.59 -2.51
C ILE A 372 30.06 -8.41 -1.69
N LEU A 373 28.78 -8.41 -1.36
CA LEU A 373 28.12 -7.33 -0.63
C LEU A 373 27.78 -7.80 0.77
N GLY A 374 28.42 -7.22 1.77
CA GLY A 374 28.16 -7.48 3.19
C GLY A 374 27.46 -6.32 3.85
N THR A 375 26.32 -6.56 4.47
CA THR A 375 25.56 -5.55 5.19
C THR A 375 25.13 -6.10 6.55
N LYS A 376 25.46 -5.36 7.61
CA LYS A 376 24.98 -5.63 8.96
C LYS A 376 24.20 -4.43 9.45
N GLU A 377 23.08 -4.66 10.09
CA GLU A 377 22.23 -3.59 10.62
C GLU A 377 21.77 -3.94 12.04
N LEU A 378 21.90 -3.00 12.94
CA LEU A 378 21.35 -3.05 14.30
C LEU A 378 20.45 -1.84 14.50
N VAL A 379 19.23 -2.08 14.97
CA VAL A 379 18.31 -1.03 15.38
C VAL A 379 17.73 -1.38 16.73
N ALA A 380 17.72 -0.41 17.63
CA ALA A 380 17.07 -0.48 18.92
C ALA A 380 16.20 0.76 19.12
N SER A 381 14.95 0.60 19.49
CA SER A 381 14.04 1.71 19.79
C SER A 381 13.21 1.46 21.04
N VAL A 382 12.88 2.55 21.71
CA VAL A 382 11.95 2.57 22.84
C VAL A 382 10.98 3.73 22.59
N LEU A 383 9.68 3.42 22.57
CA LEU A 383 8.59 4.37 22.42
C LEU A 383 7.71 4.33 23.65
N TYR A 384 7.58 5.46 24.32
CA TYR A 384 6.54 5.69 25.31
C TYR A 384 5.38 6.45 24.68
N LYS A 385 4.16 5.92 24.77
CA LYS A 385 2.95 6.54 24.22
C LYS A 385 1.86 6.58 25.29
N ASN A 386 1.33 7.77 25.55
CA ASN A 386 0.17 7.99 26.44
C ASN A 386 -0.97 8.61 25.63
N ASP A 387 -2.03 7.83 25.37
CA ASP A 387 -3.19 8.22 24.57
C ASP A 387 -4.41 8.41 25.48
N GLY A 388 -4.37 9.48 26.27
CA GLY A 388 -5.41 9.86 27.22
C GLY A 388 -6.55 10.65 26.54
N LYS A 389 -7.66 10.84 27.29
CA LYS A 389 -8.79 11.67 26.84
C LYS A 389 -8.47 13.18 26.84
N LYS A 390 -7.53 13.62 27.68
CA LYS A 390 -7.18 15.04 27.86
C LYS A 390 -5.95 15.47 27.09
N SER A 391 -5.05 14.56 26.77
CA SER A 391 -3.83 14.82 26.01
C SER A 391 -3.32 13.52 25.40
N PHE A 392 -2.58 13.67 24.32
CA PHE A 392 -1.76 12.62 23.73
C PHE A 392 -0.29 13.01 23.88
N PHE A 393 0.54 12.05 24.26
CA PHE A 393 1.99 12.20 24.34
C PHE A 393 2.67 10.96 23.80
N SER A 394 3.66 11.11 22.95
CA SER A 394 4.56 10.03 22.55
C SER A 394 5.98 10.54 22.45
N ASP A 395 6.94 9.72 22.86
CA ASP A 395 8.37 9.98 22.75
C ASP A 395 9.08 8.69 22.37
N GLU A 396 9.76 8.71 21.22
CA GLU A 396 10.53 7.60 20.66
C GLU A 396 12.01 7.96 20.65
N LEU A 397 12.84 7.11 21.24
CA LEU A 397 14.28 7.14 21.09
C LEU A 397 14.73 5.92 20.29
N LYS A 398 15.43 6.16 19.17
CA LYS A 398 15.92 5.13 18.27
C LYS A 398 17.42 5.27 18.04
N TYR A 399 18.15 4.20 18.23
CA TYR A 399 19.52 4.01 17.78
C TYR A 399 19.55 3.14 16.55
N SER A 400 20.34 3.49 15.53
CA SER A 400 20.59 2.61 14.41
C SER A 400 22.07 2.63 14.00
N SER A 401 22.56 1.48 13.59
CA SER A 401 23.91 1.28 13.09
C SER A 401 23.87 0.36 11.88
N LEU A 402 24.51 0.81 10.79
CA LEU A 402 24.60 0.09 9.51
C LEU A 402 26.07 -0.01 9.13
N TRP A 403 26.56 -1.24 9.01
CA TRP A 403 27.93 -1.54 8.56
C TRP A 403 27.87 -2.18 7.19
N GLN A 404 28.56 -1.58 6.22
CA GLN A 404 28.64 -2.11 4.87
C GLN A 404 30.09 -2.37 4.49
N ARG A 405 30.35 -3.55 3.96
CA ARG A 405 31.65 -3.97 3.42
C ARG A 405 31.41 -4.61 2.08
N ASN A 406 31.67 -3.85 1.02
CA ASN A 406 31.38 -4.27 -0.34
C ASN A 406 32.69 -4.37 -1.12
N GLN A 407 32.85 -5.46 -1.85
CA GLN A 407 33.99 -5.71 -2.70
C GLN A 407 33.51 -6.08 -4.10
N THR A 408 34.04 -5.42 -5.12
CA THR A 408 33.74 -5.72 -6.52
C THR A 408 35.02 -5.86 -7.32
N LYS A 409 35.15 -6.99 -7.98
CA LYS A 409 36.20 -7.25 -8.98
C LYS A 409 35.58 -7.08 -10.36
N ILE A 410 36.15 -6.18 -11.15
CA ILE A 410 35.76 -5.91 -12.53
C ILE A 410 36.86 -6.43 -13.45
N SER A 411 36.47 -7.03 -14.56
CA SER A 411 37.35 -7.50 -15.62
C SER A 411 36.69 -7.30 -16.99
N GLY A 412 37.45 -7.18 -18.08
CA GLY A 412 36.95 -6.93 -19.43
C GLY A 412 37.69 -5.78 -20.08
N ASP A 413 36.96 -4.83 -20.67
CA ASP A 413 37.54 -3.63 -21.33
C ASP A 413 38.39 -2.78 -20.36
N TYR A 414 38.17 -2.99 -19.07
CA TYR A 414 39.06 -2.53 -18.00
C TYR A 414 39.00 -3.49 -16.81
N SER A 415 40.00 -3.44 -15.94
CA SER A 415 40.08 -4.28 -14.77
C SER A 415 40.40 -3.48 -13.52
N ASN A 416 39.67 -3.76 -12.43
CA ASN A 416 40.01 -3.19 -11.13
C ASN A 416 39.41 -4.05 -10.00
N LEU A 417 39.89 -3.81 -8.78
CA LEU A 417 39.33 -4.29 -7.55
C LEU A 417 38.90 -3.09 -6.70
N SER A 418 37.63 -2.97 -6.42
CA SER A 418 37.08 -1.89 -5.60
C SER A 418 36.56 -2.43 -4.27
N VAL A 419 36.93 -1.78 -3.18
CA VAL A 419 36.48 -2.11 -1.83
C VAL A 419 35.88 -0.88 -1.18
N ILE A 420 34.62 -0.96 -0.76
CA ILE A 420 33.94 0.09 -0.01
C ILE A 420 33.69 -0.37 1.43
N HIS A 421 34.02 0.50 2.37
CA HIS A 421 33.63 0.40 3.77
C HIS A 421 32.77 1.62 4.11
N SER A 422 31.58 1.38 4.67
CA SER A 422 30.70 2.45 5.13
C SER A 422 30.06 2.04 6.45
N ASP A 423 30.22 2.85 7.47
CA ASP A 423 29.70 2.63 8.82
C ASP A 423 28.83 3.83 9.19
N VAL A 424 27.51 3.63 9.21
CA VAL A 424 26.54 4.69 9.53
C VAL A 424 26.01 4.46 10.92
N HIS A 425 26.11 5.48 11.78
CA HIS A 425 25.55 5.45 13.12
C HIS A 425 24.60 6.63 13.30
N SER A 426 23.43 6.39 13.87
CA SER A 426 22.49 7.47 14.16
C SER A 426 21.72 7.27 15.45
N ILE A 427 21.41 8.40 16.10
CA ILE A 427 20.48 8.50 17.20
C ILE A 427 19.38 9.46 16.76
N ASP A 428 18.13 9.02 16.84
CA ASP A 428 16.94 9.76 16.42
C ASP A 428 15.92 9.78 17.57
N ASN A 429 15.52 10.97 17.99
CA ASN A 429 14.48 11.16 18.99
C ASN A 429 13.28 11.84 18.34
N LYS A 430 12.08 11.30 18.55
CA LYS A 430 10.82 11.84 18.02
C LYS A 430 9.82 12.01 19.16
N LEU A 431 9.43 13.25 19.42
CA LEU A 431 8.45 13.63 20.42
C LEU A 431 7.20 14.19 19.76
N LYS A 432 6.03 13.76 20.22
CA LYS A 432 4.74 14.32 19.79
C LYS A 432 3.84 14.52 21.00
N TRP A 433 3.30 15.72 21.10
CA TRP A 433 2.36 16.09 22.15
C TRP A 433 1.16 16.80 21.55
N ILE A 434 -0.04 16.37 21.91
CA ILE A 434 -1.29 16.96 21.45
C ILE A 434 -2.16 17.29 22.65
N ARG A 435 -2.63 18.53 22.72
CA ARG A 435 -3.52 19.00 23.78
C ARG A 435 -4.74 19.68 23.18
N PRO A 436 -5.95 19.22 23.49
CA PRO A 436 -7.17 19.96 23.18
C PRO A 436 -7.28 21.22 24.05
N ILE A 437 -7.66 22.32 23.45
CA ILE A 437 -7.95 23.62 24.11
C ILE A 437 -9.39 23.98 23.74
N GLY A 438 -10.35 23.54 24.54
CA GLY A 438 -11.77 23.64 24.20
C GLY A 438 -12.09 22.78 22.98
N LYS A 439 -12.51 23.44 21.87
CA LYS A 439 -12.77 22.79 20.57
C LYS A 439 -11.57 22.80 19.61
N HIS A 440 -10.43 23.30 20.07
CA HIS A 440 -9.20 23.51 19.30
C HIS A 440 -8.13 22.52 19.70
N TYR A 441 -7.08 22.41 18.90
CA TYR A 441 -5.97 21.50 19.16
C TYR A 441 -4.64 22.23 19.04
N LEU A 442 -3.77 22.02 20.03
CA LEU A 442 -2.35 22.36 19.95
C LEU A 442 -1.56 21.07 19.81
N THR A 443 -0.78 21.00 18.74
CA THR A 443 0.15 19.86 18.49
C THR A 443 1.57 20.39 18.47
N VAL A 444 2.45 19.74 19.20
CA VAL A 444 3.90 19.95 19.21
C VAL A 444 4.56 18.66 18.74
N GLU A 445 5.36 18.74 17.69
CA GLU A 445 6.18 17.63 17.22
C GLU A 445 7.64 18.11 17.19
N SER A 446 8.54 17.30 17.75
CA SER A 446 9.99 17.56 17.70
C SER A 446 10.70 16.32 17.22
N ARG A 447 11.69 16.49 16.35
CA ARG A 447 12.59 15.43 15.93
C ARG A 447 14.02 15.93 15.97
N ASN A 448 14.89 15.19 16.68
CA ASN A 448 16.30 15.47 16.80
C ASN A 448 17.08 14.25 16.37
N LYS A 449 17.92 14.42 15.35
CA LYS A 449 18.73 13.34 14.80
C LYS A 449 20.19 13.75 14.73
N PHE A 450 21.04 12.91 15.26
CA PHE A 450 22.48 12.98 15.06
C PHE A 450 22.94 11.76 14.29
N GLN A 451 23.79 11.95 13.26
CA GLN A 451 24.34 10.84 12.51
C GLN A 451 25.77 11.08 12.05
N THR A 452 26.52 9.98 11.92
CA THR A 452 27.87 9.95 11.38
C THR A 452 27.95 8.94 10.24
N LEU A 453 28.60 9.33 9.14
CA LEU A 453 28.75 8.54 7.92
C LEU A 453 30.22 8.54 7.49
N PRO A 454 31.10 7.73 8.11
CA PRO A 454 32.42 7.48 7.58
C PRO A 454 32.34 6.47 6.42
N GLU A 455 32.93 6.84 5.29
CA GLU A 455 32.92 6.03 4.06
C GLU A 455 34.34 6.00 3.49
N LYS A 456 34.78 4.87 2.99
CA LYS A 456 36.10 4.70 2.39
C LYS A 456 36.00 3.82 1.15
N LEU A 457 36.52 4.32 0.02
CA LEU A 457 36.66 3.55 -1.22
C LEU A 457 38.15 3.39 -1.53
N CYS A 458 38.54 2.12 -1.77
CA CYS A 458 39.85 1.78 -2.29
C CYS A 458 39.66 1.13 -3.66
N VAL A 459 40.37 1.62 -4.67
CA VAL A 459 40.37 1.06 -6.03
C VAL A 459 41.79 0.67 -6.39
N GLU A 460 42.00 -0.59 -6.69
CA GLU A 460 43.25 -1.16 -7.19
C GLU A 460 43.09 -1.48 -8.67
N ALA A 461 43.85 -0.79 -9.53
CA ALA A 461 43.93 -1.00 -10.98
C ALA A 461 45.42 -1.07 -11.35
N ASP A 462 45.90 -0.28 -12.29
CA ASP A 462 47.35 -0.12 -12.59
C ASP A 462 48.11 0.68 -11.53
N GLY A 463 47.43 1.12 -10.48
CA GLY A 463 47.86 1.84 -9.28
C GLY A 463 46.73 1.87 -8.27
N GLN A 464 46.96 2.51 -7.12
CA GLN A 464 45.95 2.59 -6.06
C GLN A 464 45.30 3.97 -6.02
N SER A 465 43.98 4.01 -5.93
CA SER A 465 43.21 5.21 -5.65
C SER A 465 42.45 5.04 -4.34
N LEU A 466 42.49 6.05 -3.49
CA LEU A 466 41.83 6.06 -2.17
C LEU A 466 40.94 7.28 -2.03
N GLN A 467 39.68 7.07 -1.70
CA GLN A 467 38.73 8.11 -1.33
C GLN A 467 38.29 7.88 0.11
N ASP A 468 38.50 8.82 1.00
CA ASP A 468 38.00 8.84 2.39
C ASP A 468 37.00 9.98 2.49
N VAL A 469 35.77 9.67 2.93
CA VAL A 469 34.69 10.64 3.15
C VAL A 469 34.14 10.47 4.54
N LYS A 470 34.10 11.56 5.32
CA LYS A 470 33.52 11.56 6.66
C LYS A 470 32.48 12.66 6.75
N ARG A 471 31.23 12.29 7.01
CA ARG A 471 30.14 13.24 7.24
C ARG A 471 29.60 13.13 8.65
N LYS A 472 29.29 14.28 9.24
CA LYS A 472 28.55 14.37 10.51
C LYS A 472 27.41 15.33 10.31
N GLN A 473 26.22 14.95 10.77
CA GLN A 473 25.06 15.81 10.70
C GLN A 473 24.31 15.80 12.02
N PHE A 474 23.90 16.97 12.44
CA PHE A 474 22.87 17.19 13.46
C PHE A 474 21.67 17.87 12.81
N LEU A 475 20.50 17.29 12.98
CA LEU A 475 19.25 17.80 12.47
C LEU A 475 18.26 17.93 13.62
N SER A 476 17.71 19.12 13.80
CA SER A 476 16.65 19.38 14.78
C SER A 476 15.47 20.03 14.06
N MET A 477 14.29 19.48 14.27
CA MET A 477 13.02 20.00 13.76
C MET A 477 12.02 20.13 14.90
N THR A 478 11.38 21.27 14.98
CA THR A 478 10.23 21.48 15.88
C THR A 478 9.08 22.04 15.08
N LYS A 479 7.92 21.37 15.17
CA LYS A 479 6.67 21.79 14.51
C LYS A 479 5.62 22.09 15.58
N LEU A 480 4.99 23.23 15.46
CA LEU A 480 3.85 23.67 16.24
C LEU A 480 2.65 23.77 15.32
N ASN A 481 1.59 23.07 15.63
CA ASN A 481 0.31 23.21 14.91
C ASN A 481 -0.76 23.68 15.90
N TYR A 482 -1.49 24.71 15.50
CA TYR A 482 -2.67 25.13 16.24
C TYR A 482 -3.86 25.17 15.27
N THR A 483 -4.93 24.43 15.62
CA THR A 483 -6.11 24.29 14.78
C THR A 483 -7.36 24.82 15.48
N TRP A 484 -8.03 25.83 14.88
CA TRP A 484 -9.33 26.36 15.28
C TRP A 484 -10.45 25.66 14.55
N ASN A 485 -11.28 24.91 15.26
CA ASN A 485 -12.44 24.24 14.69
C ASN A 485 -13.70 25.11 14.81
N MET A 486 -14.40 25.34 13.69
CA MET A 486 -15.71 25.99 13.57
C MET A 486 -16.72 25.00 12.94
N LYS A 487 -18.00 25.36 12.83
CA LYS A 487 -19.05 24.43 12.35
C LYS A 487 -18.71 23.75 11.00
N ARG A 488 -18.33 24.52 9.98
CA ARG A 488 -18.01 24.03 8.62
C ARG A 488 -16.57 24.29 8.23
N TRP A 489 -15.88 25.14 8.97
CA TRP A 489 -14.54 25.60 8.69
C TRP A 489 -13.58 25.11 9.77
N ALA A 490 -12.32 24.94 9.42
CA ALA A 490 -11.24 24.94 10.36
C ALA A 490 -10.11 25.79 9.79
N PHE A 491 -9.48 26.56 10.65
CA PHE A 491 -8.25 27.29 10.32
C PHE A 491 -7.12 26.71 11.13
N SER A 492 -5.98 26.46 10.50
CA SER A 492 -4.80 26.03 11.24
C SER A 492 -3.56 26.82 10.81
N ILE A 493 -2.64 26.95 11.75
CA ILE A 493 -1.31 27.50 11.50
C ILE A 493 -0.31 26.42 11.90
N ASP A 494 0.45 25.96 10.94
CA ASP A 494 1.62 25.12 11.14
C ASP A 494 2.87 25.99 11.14
N THR A 495 3.65 25.96 12.21
CA THR A 495 4.94 26.62 12.27
C THR A 495 6.02 25.56 12.46
N LYS A 496 7.01 25.50 11.58
CA LYS A 496 8.09 24.51 11.59
C LYS A 496 9.43 25.21 11.58
N GLY A 497 10.25 24.98 12.59
CA GLY A 497 11.65 25.37 12.64
C GLY A 497 12.53 24.18 12.33
N ILE A 498 13.52 24.33 11.46
CA ILE A 498 14.48 23.27 11.13
C ILE A 498 15.89 23.85 11.23
N LEU A 499 16.74 23.20 12.03
CA LEU A 499 18.17 23.45 12.11
C LEU A 499 18.90 22.23 11.55
N SER A 500 19.73 22.42 10.53
CA SER A 500 20.63 21.40 10.01
C SER A 500 22.06 21.90 10.06
N VAL A 501 22.91 21.15 10.73
CA VAL A 501 24.36 21.39 10.80
C VAL A 501 25.03 20.16 10.22
N SER A 502 25.72 20.32 9.08
CA SER A 502 26.39 19.24 8.37
C SER A 502 27.83 19.62 8.05
N ASN A 503 28.73 18.71 8.38
CA ASN A 503 30.15 18.84 8.03
C ASN A 503 30.56 17.66 7.16
N ILE A 504 31.29 17.94 6.07
CA ILE A 504 31.89 16.96 5.17
C ILE A 504 33.37 17.14 5.14
N LYS A 505 34.11 16.05 5.29
CA LYS A 505 35.55 15.97 5.04
C LYS A 505 35.80 14.89 4.01
N SER A 506 36.47 15.21 2.94
CA SER A 506 36.82 14.25 1.89
C SER A 506 38.29 14.41 1.52
N ASN A 507 38.94 13.29 1.28
CA ASN A 507 40.31 13.24 0.83
C ASN A 507 40.44 12.17 -0.25
N PHE A 508 40.90 12.56 -1.45
CA PHE A 508 41.19 11.68 -2.56
C PHE A 508 42.68 11.71 -2.85
N MET A 509 43.26 10.52 -2.97
CA MET A 509 44.68 10.32 -3.36
C MET A 509 44.73 9.20 -4.39
N SER A 510 45.60 9.32 -5.39
CA SER A 510 45.78 8.28 -6.42
C SER A 510 47.20 8.26 -6.91
N ASP A 511 47.74 7.06 -7.21
CA ASP A 511 49.05 6.89 -7.83
C ASP A 511 49.01 7.24 -9.32
N ASN A 512 47.82 7.18 -9.95
CA ASN A 512 47.69 7.33 -11.42
C ASN A 512 47.11 8.69 -11.84
N ILE A 513 46.56 9.44 -10.90
CA ILE A 513 45.96 10.76 -11.11
C ILE A 513 46.80 11.74 -10.31
N ASP A 514 47.60 12.54 -11.01
CA ASP A 514 48.52 13.53 -10.42
C ASP A 514 47.77 14.74 -9.80
N THR A 515 46.62 14.47 -9.20
CA THR A 515 45.75 15.47 -8.57
C THR A 515 45.16 14.90 -7.30
N THR A 516 45.33 15.59 -6.19
CA THR A 516 44.67 15.33 -4.92
C THR A 516 43.45 16.24 -4.78
N PHE A 517 42.31 15.69 -4.42
CA PHE A 517 41.09 16.45 -4.09
C PHE A 517 40.89 16.43 -2.59
N TYR A 518 40.71 17.59 -2.00
CA TYR A 518 40.47 17.75 -0.57
C TYR A 518 39.21 18.59 -0.34
N GLU A 519 38.32 18.15 0.52
CA GLU A 519 37.16 18.87 0.96
C GLU A 519 37.15 18.96 2.49
N ASN A 520 36.86 20.11 3.04
CA ASN A 520 36.58 20.31 4.45
C ASN A 520 35.61 21.48 4.56
N SER A 521 34.35 21.19 4.34
CA SER A 521 33.31 22.21 4.33
C SER A 521 32.19 21.89 5.29
N SER A 522 31.48 22.93 5.68
CA SER A 522 30.22 22.80 6.42
C SER A 522 29.09 23.45 5.62
N ILE A 523 27.96 22.79 5.60
CA ILE A 523 26.75 23.29 4.98
C ILE A 523 25.65 23.24 6.02
N ASN A 524 25.25 24.43 6.43
CA ASN A 524 24.30 24.57 7.51
C ASN A 524 23.10 25.39 7.06
N TYR A 525 21.95 25.13 7.63
CA TYR A 525 20.83 26.03 7.44
C TYR A 525 19.91 26.06 8.67
N LEU A 526 19.28 27.19 8.87
CA LEU A 526 18.14 27.40 9.73
C LEU A 526 16.95 27.75 8.83
N SER A 527 15.85 27.06 8.96
CA SER A 527 14.64 27.43 8.26
C SER A 527 13.45 27.62 9.22
N LEU A 528 12.66 28.64 8.93
CA LEU A 528 11.37 28.87 9.55
C LEU A 528 10.30 28.77 8.47
N ILE A 529 9.37 27.87 8.65
CA ILE A 529 8.25 27.64 7.76
C ILE A 529 6.97 27.97 8.51
N VAL A 530 6.18 28.88 7.99
CA VAL A 530 4.85 29.19 8.51
C VAL A 530 3.82 28.83 7.44
N CYS A 531 2.90 27.95 7.78
CA CYS A 531 1.90 27.44 6.85
C CYS A 531 0.49 27.65 7.40
N PRO A 532 -0.15 28.79 7.11
CA PRO A 532 -1.57 28.94 7.35
C PRO A 532 -2.37 28.00 6.43
N SER A 533 -3.40 27.37 6.97
CA SER A 533 -4.31 26.54 6.21
C SER A 533 -5.78 26.83 6.54
N LEU A 534 -6.63 26.75 5.52
CA LEU A 534 -8.06 26.91 5.65
C LEU A 534 -8.75 25.65 5.13
N ILE A 535 -9.53 25.02 5.99
CA ILE A 535 -10.24 23.77 5.69
C ILE A 535 -11.75 24.05 5.70
N TYR A 536 -12.44 23.69 4.62
CA TYR A 536 -13.89 23.68 4.53
C TYR A 536 -14.41 22.24 4.45
N LYS A 537 -15.41 21.88 5.27
CA LYS A 537 -16.01 20.53 5.26
C LYS A 537 -17.54 20.63 5.37
N PHE A 538 -18.25 20.14 4.34
CA PHE A 538 -19.70 20.13 4.31
C PHE A 538 -20.26 19.09 3.34
N LYS A 539 -21.22 18.25 3.77
CA LYS A 539 -21.94 17.26 2.94
C LYS A 539 -21.04 16.45 1.99
N GLY A 540 -19.99 15.84 2.55
CA GLY A 540 -19.06 15.03 1.74
C GLY A 540 -18.01 15.81 0.95
N ILE A 541 -18.07 17.15 0.95
CA ILE A 541 -17.07 18.03 0.35
C ILE A 541 -16.05 18.42 1.42
N ARG A 542 -14.77 18.30 1.08
CA ARG A 542 -13.64 18.87 1.82
C ARG A 542 -12.77 19.66 0.85
N SER A 543 -12.51 20.89 1.17
CA SER A 543 -11.55 21.76 0.47
C SER A 543 -10.55 22.29 1.47
N GLU A 544 -9.28 22.24 1.14
CA GLU A 544 -8.19 22.71 2.00
C GLU A 544 -7.21 23.51 1.16
N ILE A 545 -6.92 24.71 1.61
CA ILE A 545 -5.92 25.60 1.03
C ILE A 545 -4.82 25.78 2.07
N GLN A 546 -3.59 25.54 1.68
CA GLN A 546 -2.38 25.73 2.49
C GLN A 546 -1.44 26.69 1.77
N VAL A 547 -0.79 27.56 2.51
CA VAL A 547 0.17 28.55 1.94
C VAL A 547 1.44 28.53 2.77
N PRO A 548 2.32 27.51 2.60
CA PRO A 548 3.60 27.48 3.29
C PRO A 548 4.51 28.59 2.79
N LEU A 549 4.98 29.40 3.72
CA LEU A 549 6.03 30.40 3.54
C LEU A 549 7.27 29.90 4.29
N SER A 550 8.38 29.75 3.59
CA SER A 550 9.60 29.19 4.13
C SER A 550 10.74 30.19 3.98
N VAL A 551 11.36 30.56 5.09
CA VAL A 551 12.56 31.41 5.12
C VAL A 551 13.72 30.49 5.49
N TYR A 552 14.78 30.51 4.68
CA TYR A 552 16.01 29.76 4.89
C TYR A 552 17.17 30.71 5.02
N HIS A 553 17.96 30.51 6.05
CA HIS A 553 19.27 31.14 6.24
C HIS A 553 20.34 30.06 6.14
N TYR A 554 21.19 30.15 5.11
CA TYR A 554 22.29 29.21 4.88
C TYR A 554 23.59 29.85 5.34
N TRP A 555 24.51 29.05 5.90
CA TRP A 555 25.86 29.46 6.26
C TRP A 555 26.87 28.31 6.17
N GLY A 556 28.15 28.61 6.16
CA GLY A 556 29.27 27.67 5.99
C GLY A 556 29.95 27.88 4.65
N LEU A 557 29.70 27.01 3.67
CA LEU A 557 30.32 27.11 2.34
C LEU A 557 29.94 28.42 1.62
N SER A 558 28.71 28.88 1.79
CA SER A 558 28.23 30.19 1.36
C SER A 558 27.14 30.68 2.31
N SER A 559 27.01 32.03 2.44
CA SER A 559 25.93 32.63 3.23
C SER A 559 24.86 33.20 2.29
N SER A 560 23.62 32.87 2.49
CA SER A 560 22.50 33.41 1.72
C SER A 560 21.16 33.22 2.42
N ASP A 561 20.28 34.22 2.28
CA ASP A 561 18.90 34.17 2.69
C ASP A 561 17.99 33.87 1.51
N ARG A 562 17.00 33.02 1.70
CA ARG A 562 16.04 32.64 0.66
C ARG A 562 14.66 32.52 1.23
N VAL A 563 13.69 32.92 0.44
CA VAL A 563 12.26 32.77 0.75
C VAL A 563 11.63 31.91 -0.34
N PHE A 564 10.91 30.89 0.09
CA PHE A 564 10.17 30.00 -0.78
C PHE A 564 8.71 29.99 -0.38
N TYR A 565 7.82 29.75 -1.35
CA TYR A 565 6.40 29.58 -1.14
C TYR A 565 5.87 28.48 -2.06
N LEU A 566 4.98 27.63 -1.54
CA LEU A 566 4.40 26.52 -2.28
C LEU A 566 2.91 26.39 -1.90
N PRO A 567 2.03 27.31 -2.32
CA PRO A 567 0.60 27.16 -2.08
C PRO A 567 0.07 25.85 -2.66
N GLU A 568 -0.79 25.24 -1.89
CA GLU A 568 -1.40 23.96 -2.21
C GLU A 568 -2.90 24.04 -1.98
N TRP A 569 -3.67 23.50 -2.93
CA TRP A 569 -5.10 23.32 -2.81
C TRP A 569 -5.44 21.85 -2.98
N THR A 570 -6.07 21.29 -1.95
CA THR A 570 -6.61 19.93 -1.97
C THR A 570 -8.13 20.00 -1.92
N PHE A 571 -8.77 19.31 -2.84
CA PHE A 571 -10.22 19.18 -2.90
C PHE A 571 -10.60 17.71 -2.92
N SER A 572 -11.58 17.33 -2.10
CA SER A 572 -12.19 16.00 -2.15
C SER A 572 -13.71 16.09 -2.01
N TRP A 573 -14.40 15.27 -2.78
CA TRP A 573 -15.85 15.21 -2.80
C TRP A 573 -16.35 13.78 -2.84
N GLN A 574 -17.09 13.39 -1.81
CA GLN A 574 -17.87 12.17 -1.78
C GLN A 574 -19.20 12.42 -2.53
N VAL A 575 -19.19 12.17 -3.85
CA VAL A 575 -20.33 12.44 -4.75
C VAL A 575 -21.54 11.58 -4.38
N SER A 576 -21.29 10.34 -4.02
CA SER A 576 -22.29 9.38 -3.54
C SER A 576 -21.62 8.37 -2.60
N SER A 577 -22.36 7.41 -2.06
CA SER A 577 -21.78 6.30 -1.28
C SER A 577 -20.73 5.51 -2.06
N ARG A 578 -20.77 5.54 -3.40
CA ARG A 578 -19.88 4.78 -4.29
C ARG A 578 -18.77 5.59 -4.91
N TRP A 579 -18.95 6.89 -5.18
CA TRP A 579 -18.02 7.71 -5.95
C TRP A 579 -17.34 8.75 -5.10
N LYS A 580 -16.02 8.84 -5.18
CA LYS A 580 -15.19 9.87 -4.55
C LYS A 580 -14.25 10.49 -5.57
N LEU A 581 -14.23 11.82 -5.61
CA LEU A 581 -13.31 12.62 -6.41
C LEU A 581 -12.29 13.28 -5.49
N ARG A 582 -11.04 13.41 -5.95
CA ARG A 582 -9.98 14.16 -5.26
C ARG A 582 -9.11 14.87 -6.27
N THR A 583 -8.75 16.11 -5.95
CA THR A 583 -7.83 16.96 -6.71
C THR A 583 -6.81 17.55 -5.77
N ASN A 584 -5.58 17.63 -6.21
CA ASN A 584 -4.48 18.32 -5.54
C ASN A 584 -3.79 19.23 -6.56
N LEU A 585 -3.57 20.49 -6.22
CA LEU A 585 -2.85 21.47 -7.01
C LEU A 585 -1.83 22.15 -6.12
N SER A 586 -0.57 22.24 -6.56
CA SER A 586 0.47 23.01 -5.91
C SER A 586 1.30 23.77 -6.93
N LEU A 587 1.68 25.00 -6.61
CA LEU A 587 2.45 25.89 -7.47
C LEU A 587 3.37 26.75 -6.62
N GLY A 588 4.66 26.71 -6.87
CA GLY A 588 5.60 27.54 -6.13
C GLY A 588 7.05 27.14 -6.29
N SER A 589 7.85 27.47 -5.31
CA SER A 589 9.28 27.16 -5.28
C SER A 589 9.67 26.38 -4.03
N THR A 590 10.65 25.50 -4.18
CA THR A 590 11.17 24.67 -3.09
C THR A 590 12.66 24.91 -2.89
N ALA A 591 13.10 24.76 -1.62
CA ALA A 591 14.51 24.74 -1.28
C ALA A 591 15.21 23.52 -1.91
N PRO A 592 16.43 23.66 -2.39
CA PRO A 592 17.24 22.54 -2.85
C PRO A 592 17.63 21.63 -1.68
N SER A 593 17.86 20.34 -1.98
CA SER A 593 18.52 19.45 -1.02
C SER A 593 19.99 19.84 -0.86
N VAL A 594 20.40 20.10 0.37
CA VAL A 594 21.80 20.47 0.69
C VAL A 594 22.65 19.28 1.10
N ASN A 595 22.05 18.13 1.38
CA ASN A 595 22.78 16.97 1.94
C ASN A 595 23.73 16.27 0.97
N ASN A 596 23.60 16.53 -0.32
CA ASN A 596 24.51 16.03 -1.35
C ASN A 596 25.33 17.16 -1.99
N SER A 597 25.50 18.28 -1.29
CA SER A 597 26.30 19.38 -1.78
C SER A 597 27.73 19.26 -1.26
N TYR A 598 28.72 19.30 -2.17
CA TYR A 598 30.15 19.30 -1.92
C TYR A 598 30.86 19.89 -3.15
N VAL A 599 31.98 20.56 -2.94
CA VAL A 599 32.65 21.32 -4.00
C VAL A 599 33.70 20.48 -4.74
N ALA A 600 34.56 19.83 -3.95
CA ALA A 600 35.64 19.03 -4.55
C ALA A 600 35.01 17.74 -5.18
N PRO A 601 35.55 17.32 -6.33
CA PRO A 601 35.16 16.05 -6.93
C PRO A 601 35.39 14.89 -5.95
N ILE A 602 34.39 14.08 -5.73
CA ILE A 602 34.44 12.85 -4.92
C ILE A 602 34.33 11.66 -5.86
N MET A 603 35.25 10.72 -5.78
CA MET A 603 35.17 9.44 -6.47
C MET A 603 34.08 8.59 -5.83
N THR A 604 32.94 8.45 -6.50
CA THR A 604 31.79 7.76 -5.95
C THR A 604 31.80 6.26 -6.19
N ASP A 605 32.43 5.84 -7.28
CA ASP A 605 32.73 4.46 -7.64
C ASP A 605 34.06 4.34 -8.35
N SER A 606 34.44 3.18 -8.86
CA SER A 606 35.74 2.93 -9.48
C SER A 606 36.07 3.81 -10.68
N LYS A 607 35.13 4.53 -11.28
CA LYS A 607 35.31 5.34 -12.49
C LYS A 607 34.55 6.66 -12.49
N THR A 608 33.73 6.90 -11.50
CA THR A 608 32.82 8.05 -11.47
C THR A 608 33.23 9.04 -10.40
N PHE A 609 33.45 10.28 -10.83
CA PHE A 609 33.59 11.43 -9.96
C PHE A 609 32.32 12.26 -9.99
N SER A 610 31.90 12.74 -8.84
CA SER A 610 30.77 13.62 -8.74
C SER A 610 31.14 14.87 -7.94
N SER A 611 30.63 16.01 -8.35
CA SER A 611 30.64 17.24 -7.60
C SER A 611 29.27 17.89 -7.64
N SER A 612 28.91 18.55 -6.55
CA SER A 612 27.63 19.26 -6.45
C SER A 612 27.80 20.55 -5.65
N PRO A 613 28.52 21.54 -6.25
CA PRO A 613 28.97 22.76 -5.53
C PRO A 613 27.84 23.73 -5.17
N ILE A 614 26.56 23.33 -5.32
CA ILE A 614 25.47 24.27 -5.47
C ILE A 614 24.58 24.33 -4.27
N ILE A 615 24.66 25.42 -3.54
CA ILE A 615 23.76 25.78 -2.43
C ILE A 615 22.67 26.79 -2.88
N ASN A 616 22.86 27.46 -4.00
CA ASN A 616 22.04 28.61 -4.38
C ASN A 616 20.98 28.36 -5.45
N TYR A 617 20.61 27.10 -5.72
CA TYR A 617 19.61 26.80 -6.72
C TYR A 617 18.28 26.49 -6.07
N TRP A 618 17.21 26.94 -6.73
CA TRP A 618 15.84 26.62 -6.36
C TRP A 618 15.13 26.02 -7.56
N GLU A 619 14.14 25.25 -7.26
CA GLU A 619 13.26 24.64 -8.25
C GLU A 619 11.85 25.23 -8.13
N ASN A 620 11.36 25.78 -9.24
CA ASN A 620 9.95 26.12 -9.33
C ASN A 620 9.18 24.84 -9.72
N LYS A 621 8.17 24.49 -8.93
CA LYS A 621 7.35 23.30 -9.13
C LYS A 621 5.89 23.67 -9.31
N GLN A 622 5.28 23.00 -10.26
CA GLN A 622 3.84 22.96 -10.41
C GLN A 622 3.40 21.50 -10.45
N ASN A 623 2.57 21.11 -9.49
CA ASN A 623 2.03 19.77 -9.47
C ASN A 623 0.51 19.85 -9.51
N SER A 624 -0.11 18.97 -10.28
CA SER A 624 -1.53 18.77 -10.29
C SER A 624 -1.84 17.30 -10.34
N ALA A 625 -2.78 16.86 -9.53
CA ALA A 625 -3.24 15.49 -9.51
C ALA A 625 -4.76 15.45 -9.42
N PHE A 626 -5.36 14.59 -10.18
CA PHE A 626 -6.78 14.29 -10.16
C PHE A 626 -6.99 12.80 -9.97
N SER A 627 -7.88 12.42 -9.09
CA SER A 627 -8.22 11.01 -8.85
C SER A 627 -9.72 10.81 -8.67
N ILE A 628 -10.19 9.66 -9.15
CA ILE A 628 -11.55 9.18 -9.01
C ILE A 628 -11.51 7.79 -8.43
N SER A 629 -12.31 7.54 -7.40
CA SER A 629 -12.45 6.22 -6.78
C SER A 629 -13.91 5.76 -6.83
N TYR A 630 -14.11 4.50 -7.13
CA TYR A 630 -15.39 3.81 -7.12
C TYR A 630 -15.36 2.64 -6.17
N THR A 631 -16.37 2.52 -5.31
CA THR A 631 -16.47 1.45 -4.31
C THR A 631 -17.90 0.93 -4.27
N ASP A 632 -18.10 -0.35 -4.61
CA ASP A 632 -19.37 -1.04 -4.54
C ASP A 632 -19.22 -2.33 -3.73
N TYR A 633 -19.62 -2.28 -2.47
CA TYR A 633 -19.53 -3.42 -1.55
C TYR A 633 -20.48 -4.56 -1.92
N THR A 634 -21.63 -4.23 -2.51
CA THR A 634 -22.65 -5.21 -2.89
C THR A 634 -22.16 -6.12 -4.02
N HIS A 635 -21.52 -5.53 -5.04
CA HIS A 635 -20.99 -6.26 -6.18
C HIS A 635 -19.48 -6.54 -6.05
N MET A 636 -18.88 -6.21 -4.89
CA MET A 636 -17.45 -6.37 -4.60
C MET A 636 -16.58 -5.82 -5.74
N LEU A 637 -16.91 -4.60 -6.21
CA LEU A 637 -16.21 -3.90 -7.28
C LEU A 637 -15.56 -2.63 -6.74
N PHE A 638 -14.25 -2.53 -6.91
CA PHE A 638 -13.43 -1.43 -6.44
C PHE A 638 -12.57 -0.92 -7.59
N GLY A 639 -12.55 0.37 -7.81
CA GLY A 639 -11.79 1.00 -8.86
C GLY A 639 -11.16 2.32 -8.41
N ASN A 640 -9.98 2.60 -8.93
CA ASN A 640 -9.29 3.86 -8.74
C ASN A 640 -8.62 4.26 -10.06
N ALA A 641 -8.73 5.52 -10.43
CA ALA A 641 -7.97 6.11 -11.52
C ALA A 641 -7.44 7.47 -11.08
N SER A 642 -6.19 7.76 -11.42
CA SER A 642 -5.57 9.06 -11.16
C SER A 642 -4.64 9.47 -12.29
N VAL A 643 -4.57 10.77 -12.52
CA VAL A 643 -3.62 11.41 -13.42
C VAL A 643 -2.94 12.55 -12.67
N GLY A 644 -1.63 12.61 -12.77
CA GLY A 644 -0.81 13.65 -12.19
C GLY A 644 0.05 14.32 -13.26
N PHE A 645 0.20 15.62 -13.17
CA PHE A 645 1.11 16.40 -14.02
C PHE A 645 2.08 17.13 -13.11
N ASN A 646 3.34 17.07 -13.45
CA ASN A 646 4.38 17.85 -12.82
C ASN A 646 5.13 18.68 -13.87
N TRP A 647 5.44 19.90 -13.51
CA TRP A 647 6.30 20.77 -14.27
C TRP A 647 7.29 21.37 -13.31
N GLY A 648 8.57 21.28 -13.66
CA GLY A 648 9.69 21.81 -12.90
C GLY A 648 10.53 22.75 -13.76
N LYS A 649 10.98 23.82 -13.16
CA LYS A 649 12.01 24.68 -13.71
C LYS A 649 13.11 24.81 -12.69
N ASP A 650 14.21 24.08 -12.92
CA ASP A 650 15.39 24.09 -12.08
C ASP A 650 16.38 25.15 -12.61
N LYS A 651 17.04 25.82 -11.71
CA LYS A 651 18.12 26.78 -12.01
C LYS A 651 19.48 26.10 -12.08
N SER A 652 19.53 24.78 -12.07
CA SER A 652 20.73 23.99 -12.26
C SER A 652 20.60 23.02 -13.42
N ASN A 653 21.71 22.79 -14.11
CA ASN A 653 21.88 21.73 -15.08
C ASN A 653 22.83 20.67 -14.52
N THR A 654 22.58 19.41 -14.83
CA THR A 654 23.57 18.36 -14.61
C THR A 654 24.44 18.26 -15.85
N THR A 655 25.73 18.44 -15.66
CA THR A 655 26.74 18.29 -16.71
C THR A 655 27.40 16.94 -16.54
N LYS A 656 27.59 16.25 -17.65
CA LYS A 656 28.27 14.96 -17.73
C LYS A 656 29.35 15.04 -18.79
N TRP A 657 30.56 14.64 -18.44
CA TRP A 657 31.63 14.48 -19.42
C TRP A 657 32.45 13.22 -19.11
N VAL A 658 33.16 12.76 -20.13
CA VAL A 658 33.97 11.54 -20.04
C VAL A 658 35.40 11.96 -20.44
N GLU A 659 36.38 11.69 -19.57
CA GLU A 659 37.77 11.98 -19.81
C GLU A 659 38.64 10.78 -19.41
N ARG A 660 39.46 10.25 -20.34
CA ARG A 660 40.35 9.09 -20.08
C ARG A 660 39.67 7.91 -19.34
N ASP A 661 38.49 7.53 -19.77
CA ASP A 661 37.71 6.46 -19.17
C ASP A 661 37.07 6.78 -17.79
N LEU A 662 37.24 7.99 -17.29
CA LEU A 662 36.59 8.48 -16.09
C LEU A 662 35.35 9.29 -16.47
N VAL A 663 34.28 9.11 -15.70
CA VAL A 663 33.01 9.81 -15.88
C VAL A 663 32.86 10.86 -14.80
N PHE A 664 32.65 12.08 -15.18
CA PHE A 664 32.44 13.19 -14.26
C PHE A 664 31.02 13.69 -14.34
N TYR A 665 30.41 13.89 -13.19
CA TYR A 665 29.14 14.57 -13.03
C TYR A 665 29.33 15.83 -12.21
N SER A 666 28.79 16.94 -12.69
CA SER A 666 28.75 18.19 -11.94
C SER A 666 27.39 18.85 -12.07
N LYS A 667 26.97 19.57 -11.05
CA LYS A 667 25.86 20.49 -11.17
C LYS A 667 26.37 21.90 -11.42
N GLU A 668 25.85 22.51 -12.48
CA GLU A 668 26.23 23.85 -12.89
C GLU A 668 25.01 24.77 -12.94
N LYS A 669 25.25 26.09 -12.86
CA LYS A 669 24.22 27.09 -13.03
C LYS A 669 23.62 26.99 -14.44
N GLY A 670 22.30 26.89 -14.52
CA GLY A 670 21.61 26.79 -15.80
C GLY A 670 20.09 26.85 -15.62
N ASN A 671 19.37 26.79 -16.72
CA ASN A 671 17.91 26.67 -16.72
C ASN A 671 17.52 25.30 -17.28
N ASN A 672 17.01 24.46 -16.44
CA ASN A 672 16.47 23.15 -16.86
C ASN A 672 14.96 23.14 -16.67
N THR A 673 14.25 22.57 -17.63
CA THR A 673 12.80 22.40 -17.57
C THR A 673 12.46 20.92 -17.65
N SER A 674 11.75 20.43 -16.67
CA SER A 674 11.21 19.06 -16.67
C SER A 674 9.70 19.08 -16.72
N ARG A 675 9.12 18.10 -17.42
CA ARG A 675 7.66 17.90 -17.48
C ARG A 675 7.39 16.42 -17.37
N GLY A 676 6.51 16.07 -16.43
CA GLY A 676 6.13 14.69 -16.20
C GLY A 676 4.61 14.53 -16.17
N THR A 677 4.15 13.40 -16.65
CA THR A 677 2.77 12.94 -16.49
C THR A 677 2.79 11.56 -15.88
N MET A 678 2.03 11.35 -14.83
CA MET A 678 1.83 10.06 -14.17
C MET A 678 0.38 9.65 -14.31
N ILE A 679 0.15 8.43 -14.73
CA ILE A 679 -1.19 7.83 -14.88
C ILE A 679 -1.22 6.57 -14.03
N LEU A 680 -2.22 6.46 -13.17
CA LEU A 680 -2.46 5.30 -12.33
C LEU A 680 -3.88 4.81 -12.53
N GLY A 681 -4.06 3.51 -12.69
CA GLY A 681 -5.36 2.87 -12.73
C GLY A 681 -5.32 1.56 -11.97
N SER A 682 -6.34 1.26 -11.19
CA SER A 682 -6.55 -0.05 -10.59
C SER A 682 -8.02 -0.42 -10.58
N LEU A 683 -8.31 -1.69 -10.79
CA LEU A 683 -9.65 -2.27 -10.76
C LEU A 683 -9.56 -3.64 -10.07
N SER A 684 -10.43 -3.88 -9.12
CA SER A 684 -10.54 -5.15 -8.41
C SER A 684 -12.00 -5.57 -8.36
N LYS A 685 -12.29 -6.79 -8.81
CA LYS A 685 -13.65 -7.35 -8.81
C LYS A 685 -13.64 -8.80 -8.37
N ARG A 686 -14.51 -9.15 -7.44
CA ARG A 686 -14.82 -10.53 -7.12
C ARG A 686 -15.87 -11.08 -8.07
N ILE A 687 -15.63 -12.27 -8.60
CA ILE A 687 -16.53 -12.99 -9.51
C ILE A 687 -16.96 -14.29 -8.80
N GLU A 688 -18.20 -14.34 -8.36
CA GLU A 688 -18.70 -15.48 -7.56
C GLU A 688 -18.74 -16.78 -8.37
N GLY A 689 -19.01 -16.73 -9.68
CA GLY A 689 -19.07 -17.93 -10.53
C GLY A 689 -17.78 -18.73 -10.59
N ILE A 690 -16.64 -18.06 -10.46
CA ILE A 690 -15.32 -18.70 -10.38
C ILE A 690 -14.72 -18.68 -8.97
N ARG A 691 -15.49 -18.24 -7.96
CA ARG A 691 -15.04 -18.01 -6.57
C ARG A 691 -13.71 -17.26 -6.51
N GLY A 692 -13.53 -16.29 -7.42
CA GLY A 692 -12.24 -15.67 -7.66
C GLY A 692 -12.28 -14.15 -7.67
N MET A 693 -11.09 -13.55 -7.68
CA MET A 693 -10.87 -12.12 -7.78
C MET A 693 -10.02 -11.79 -9.01
N VAL A 694 -10.45 -10.82 -9.78
CA VAL A 694 -9.71 -10.25 -10.90
C VAL A 694 -9.21 -8.87 -10.50
N ASN A 695 -7.93 -8.64 -10.68
CA ASN A 695 -7.26 -7.36 -10.44
C ASN A 695 -6.59 -6.89 -11.72
N ALA A 696 -6.80 -5.63 -12.09
CA ALA A 696 -6.10 -5.00 -13.20
C ALA A 696 -5.44 -3.71 -12.73
N LYS A 697 -4.22 -3.45 -13.19
CA LYS A 697 -3.47 -2.24 -12.87
C LYS A 697 -2.80 -1.68 -14.12
N CYS A 698 -2.71 -0.36 -14.15
CA CYS A 698 -1.97 0.37 -15.18
C CYS A 698 -1.19 1.51 -14.51
N LEU A 699 0.09 1.62 -14.82
CA LEU A 699 0.98 2.69 -14.41
C LEU A 699 1.66 3.25 -15.65
N GLY A 700 1.54 4.56 -15.87
CA GLY A 700 2.19 5.27 -16.96
C GLY A 700 3.04 6.41 -16.41
N PHE A 701 4.28 6.53 -16.89
CA PHE A 701 5.13 7.70 -16.70
C PHE A 701 5.59 8.22 -18.04
N LEU A 702 5.33 9.49 -18.28
CA LEU A 702 5.76 10.21 -19.46
C LEU A 702 6.59 11.39 -18.95
N ASN A 703 7.89 11.40 -19.22
CA ASN A 703 8.79 12.45 -18.76
C ASN A 703 9.56 13.07 -19.92
N ARG A 704 9.78 14.37 -19.85
CA ARG A 704 10.63 15.13 -20.74
C ARG A 704 11.53 16.06 -19.92
N ALA A 705 12.82 16.02 -20.17
CA ALA A 705 13.80 16.86 -19.49
C ALA A 705 14.98 17.13 -20.41
N THR A 706 15.86 18.02 -19.95
CA THR A 706 17.07 18.43 -20.67
C THR A 706 18.30 18.14 -19.81
N ILE A 707 19.39 17.70 -20.40
CA ILE A 707 20.68 17.49 -19.76
C ILE A 707 21.78 18.19 -20.58
N LEU A 708 22.82 18.66 -19.93
CA LEU A 708 24.04 19.12 -20.60
C LEU A 708 25.00 17.94 -20.73
N GLN A 709 25.38 17.63 -21.95
CA GLN A 709 26.37 16.61 -22.28
C GLN A 709 27.53 17.23 -23.07
N ASN A 710 28.75 17.18 -22.54
CA ASN A 710 29.95 17.78 -23.15
C ASN A 710 29.74 19.26 -23.55
N GLY A 711 28.97 20.02 -22.74
CA GLY A 711 28.63 21.41 -23.00
C GLY A 711 27.45 21.67 -23.94
N GLU A 712 26.87 20.64 -24.57
CA GLU A 712 25.68 20.74 -25.41
C GLU A 712 24.41 20.37 -24.67
N SER A 713 23.33 21.10 -24.95
CA SER A 713 22.01 20.83 -24.37
C SER A 713 21.29 19.74 -25.15
N VAL A 714 20.95 18.63 -24.51
CA VAL A 714 20.27 17.48 -25.10
C VAL A 714 18.92 17.28 -24.44
N ASP A 715 17.86 17.40 -25.24
CA ASP A 715 16.51 17.07 -24.80
C ASP A 715 16.25 15.57 -24.90
N TYR A 716 15.69 14.99 -23.86
CA TYR A 716 15.30 13.59 -23.85
C TYR A 716 13.87 13.35 -23.35
N LYS A 717 13.27 12.28 -23.81
CA LYS A 717 11.94 11.82 -23.42
C LYS A 717 12.03 10.38 -22.93
N THR A 718 11.51 10.13 -21.74
CA THR A 718 11.33 8.77 -21.22
C THR A 718 9.84 8.46 -21.08
N ASN A 719 9.41 7.33 -21.62
CA ASN A 719 8.06 6.83 -21.46
C ASN A 719 8.13 5.43 -20.87
N MET A 720 7.44 5.23 -19.77
CA MET A 720 7.29 3.94 -19.12
C MET A 720 5.81 3.61 -18.98
N TRP A 721 5.43 2.42 -19.42
CA TRP A 721 4.12 1.85 -19.20
C TRP A 721 4.26 0.49 -18.54
N GLN A 722 3.52 0.28 -17.48
CA GLN A 722 3.45 -0.98 -16.78
C GLN A 722 1.98 -1.34 -16.58
N THR A 723 1.56 -2.45 -17.17
CA THR A 723 0.21 -2.98 -17.03
C THR A 723 0.26 -4.37 -16.45
N SER A 724 -0.70 -4.72 -15.63
CA SER A 724 -0.83 -6.07 -15.10
C SER A 724 -2.28 -6.47 -14.91
N VAL A 725 -2.56 -7.75 -15.13
CA VAL A 725 -3.84 -8.39 -14.84
C VAL A 725 -3.56 -9.63 -14.00
N GLY A 726 -4.25 -9.76 -12.90
CA GLY A 726 -4.18 -10.92 -12.00
C GLY A 726 -5.54 -11.57 -11.84
N LEU A 727 -5.54 -12.89 -11.81
CA LEU A 727 -6.68 -13.74 -11.45
C LEU A 727 -6.27 -14.61 -10.28
N ASN A 728 -7.02 -14.57 -9.20
CA ASN A 728 -6.93 -15.52 -8.10
C ASN A 728 -8.29 -16.20 -7.96
N SER A 729 -8.34 -17.52 -8.07
CA SER A 729 -9.59 -18.26 -8.12
C SER A 729 -9.49 -19.60 -7.42
N ASN A 730 -10.48 -19.88 -6.56
CA ASN A 730 -10.73 -21.18 -5.97
C ASN A 730 -11.84 -21.87 -6.78
N VAL A 731 -11.50 -22.32 -7.99
CA VAL A 731 -12.46 -22.92 -8.94
C VAL A 731 -13.24 -24.05 -8.27
N HIS A 732 -12.53 -24.89 -7.55
CA HIS A 732 -13.07 -25.96 -6.70
C HIS A 732 -12.31 -26.00 -5.38
N ASP A 733 -12.87 -26.68 -4.38
CA ASP A 733 -12.22 -26.83 -3.07
C ASP A 733 -10.88 -27.57 -3.16
N TRP A 734 -10.70 -28.36 -4.23
CA TRP A 734 -9.48 -29.12 -4.54
C TRP A 734 -8.58 -28.43 -5.59
N LEU A 735 -8.99 -27.30 -6.23
CA LEU A 735 -8.24 -26.63 -7.30
C LEU A 735 -8.25 -25.12 -7.10
N GLU A 736 -7.06 -24.55 -6.92
CA GLU A 736 -6.84 -23.12 -6.94
C GLU A 736 -5.90 -22.72 -8.07
N ILE A 737 -6.19 -21.61 -8.71
CA ILE A 737 -5.43 -21.05 -9.83
C ILE A 737 -5.12 -19.59 -9.51
N ASP A 738 -3.83 -19.24 -9.51
CA ASP A 738 -3.34 -17.85 -9.50
C ASP A 738 -2.62 -17.59 -10.82
N TYR A 739 -3.09 -16.61 -11.57
CA TYR A 739 -2.45 -16.18 -12.81
C TYR A 739 -2.16 -14.69 -12.77
N GLN A 740 -0.98 -14.30 -13.19
CA GLN A 740 -0.57 -12.92 -13.34
C GLN A 740 0.05 -12.70 -14.71
N LEU A 741 -0.46 -11.71 -15.41
CA LEU A 741 0.06 -11.20 -16.68
C LEU A 741 0.59 -9.79 -16.44
N GLY A 742 1.84 -9.52 -16.82
CA GLY A 742 2.44 -8.19 -16.78
C GLY A 742 3.00 -7.81 -18.14
N TYR A 743 2.85 -6.55 -18.53
CA TYR A 743 3.44 -6.01 -19.73
C TYR A 743 4.04 -4.64 -19.44
N ASN A 744 5.34 -4.52 -19.64
CA ASN A 744 6.12 -3.31 -19.39
C ASN A 744 6.74 -2.80 -20.68
N ILE A 745 6.61 -1.51 -20.94
CA ILE A 745 7.25 -0.83 -22.07
C ILE A 745 8.06 0.32 -21.51
N ASN A 746 9.36 0.35 -21.80
CA ASN A 746 10.22 1.47 -21.50
C ASN A 746 10.79 2.00 -22.82
N SER A 747 10.72 3.28 -23.06
CA SER A 747 11.31 3.92 -24.24
C SER A 747 12.04 5.18 -23.86
N LEU A 748 13.19 5.38 -24.47
CA LEU A 748 14.01 6.58 -24.42
C LEU A 748 14.12 7.16 -25.83
N SER A 749 13.89 8.45 -25.95
CA SER A 749 14.10 9.19 -27.19
C SER A 749 14.92 10.43 -26.90
N PHE A 750 16.02 10.63 -27.63
CA PHE A 750 16.90 11.80 -27.53
C PHE A 750 17.45 12.14 -28.93
N SER A 751 17.56 13.41 -29.23
CA SER A 751 17.96 13.85 -30.56
C SER A 751 17.19 13.12 -31.68
N LYS A 752 17.90 12.38 -32.55
CA LYS A 752 17.31 11.54 -33.62
C LYS A 752 17.20 10.06 -33.22
N ALA A 753 17.72 9.67 -32.04
CA ALA A 753 17.75 8.29 -31.61
C ALA A 753 16.50 7.93 -30.78
N LYS A 754 15.98 6.74 -31.01
CA LYS A 754 14.88 6.17 -30.20
C LYS A 754 15.19 4.72 -29.90
N THR A 755 15.11 4.37 -28.62
CA THR A 755 15.29 2.99 -28.18
C THR A 755 14.10 2.55 -27.32
N SER A 756 13.81 1.26 -27.29
CA SER A 756 12.73 0.73 -26.46
C SER A 756 13.00 -0.69 -26.00
N THR A 757 12.51 -1.00 -24.78
CA THR A 757 12.41 -2.38 -24.28
C THR A 757 10.96 -2.70 -23.99
N LYS A 758 10.56 -3.92 -24.27
CA LYS A 758 9.26 -4.46 -23.91
C LYS A 758 9.48 -5.74 -23.12
N LEU A 759 8.82 -5.88 -22.01
CA LEU A 759 8.89 -7.07 -21.17
C LEU A 759 7.49 -7.62 -20.95
N LEU A 760 7.27 -8.83 -21.44
CA LEU A 760 6.08 -9.63 -21.10
C LEU A 760 6.45 -10.57 -19.94
N THR A 761 5.66 -10.56 -18.89
CA THR A 761 5.79 -11.47 -17.74
C THR A 761 4.49 -12.23 -17.54
N GLN A 762 4.59 -13.53 -17.38
CA GLN A 762 3.46 -14.38 -17.04
C GLN A 762 3.87 -15.26 -15.88
N ALA A 763 3.00 -15.37 -14.88
CA ALA A 763 3.19 -16.26 -13.74
C ALA A 763 1.88 -17.02 -13.50
N LEU A 764 1.98 -18.34 -13.49
CA LEU A 764 0.87 -19.26 -13.26
C LEU A 764 1.21 -20.16 -12.08
N ASN A 765 0.35 -20.15 -11.06
CA ASN A 765 0.42 -21.06 -9.93
C ASN A 765 -0.85 -21.91 -9.92
N ILE A 766 -0.71 -23.22 -10.01
CA ILE A 766 -1.80 -24.17 -9.88
C ILE A 766 -1.57 -24.98 -8.62
N SER A 767 -2.53 -24.92 -7.69
CA SER A 767 -2.50 -25.71 -6.48
C SER A 767 -3.62 -26.74 -6.53
N PHE A 768 -3.24 -28.00 -6.44
CA PHE A 768 -4.11 -29.16 -6.41
C PHE A 768 -4.15 -29.74 -4.99
N LEU A 769 -5.33 -29.90 -4.43
CA LEU A 769 -5.59 -30.39 -3.08
C LEU A 769 -6.39 -31.71 -3.17
N PRO A 770 -5.74 -32.85 -3.45
CA PRO A 770 -6.42 -34.12 -3.62
C PRO A 770 -7.12 -34.60 -2.35
N ILE A 771 -6.57 -34.19 -1.20
CA ILE A 771 -7.14 -34.36 0.14
C ILE A 771 -6.83 -33.10 0.95
N GLU A 772 -7.56 -32.84 2.03
CA GLU A 772 -7.43 -31.62 2.86
C GLU A 772 -6.01 -31.36 3.37
N ASP A 773 -5.24 -32.42 3.63
CA ASP A 773 -3.90 -32.33 4.19
C ASP A 773 -2.78 -32.33 3.16
N LEU A 774 -3.04 -32.56 1.88
CA LEU A 774 -2.03 -32.63 0.83
C LEU A 774 -2.25 -31.53 -0.19
N THR A 775 -1.24 -30.69 -0.40
CA THR A 775 -1.24 -29.67 -1.43
C THR A 775 -0.05 -29.87 -2.38
N LEU A 776 -0.33 -30.02 -3.66
CA LEU A 776 0.66 -30.02 -4.72
C LEU A 776 0.54 -28.71 -5.49
N THR A 777 1.61 -27.92 -5.53
CA THR A 777 1.64 -26.64 -6.28
C THR A 777 2.68 -26.71 -7.39
N VAL A 778 2.26 -26.39 -8.60
CA VAL A 778 3.14 -26.18 -9.76
C VAL A 778 3.12 -24.71 -10.10
N MET A 779 4.30 -24.11 -10.18
CA MET A 779 4.50 -22.71 -10.56
C MET A 779 5.23 -22.66 -11.89
N ALA A 780 4.76 -21.82 -12.80
CA ALA A 780 5.42 -21.53 -14.06
C ALA A 780 5.53 -20.01 -14.24
N GLU A 781 6.73 -19.55 -14.56
CA GLU A 781 7.03 -18.15 -14.83
C GLU A 781 7.63 -18.04 -16.23
N HIS A 782 7.11 -17.14 -17.05
CA HIS A 782 7.62 -16.83 -18.39
C HIS A 782 7.97 -15.35 -18.47
N TYR A 783 9.16 -15.06 -18.93
CA TYR A 783 9.71 -13.73 -19.17
C TYR A 783 10.15 -13.62 -20.63
N ALA A 784 9.54 -12.71 -21.39
CA ALA A 784 9.95 -12.43 -22.77
C ALA A 784 10.42 -10.98 -22.89
N ASN A 785 11.71 -10.81 -23.08
CA ASN A 785 12.38 -9.51 -23.23
C ASN A 785 12.58 -9.23 -24.73
N TYR A 786 12.01 -8.11 -25.17
CA TYR A 786 12.16 -7.61 -26.56
C TYR A 786 12.96 -6.30 -26.52
N PHE A 787 14.07 -6.27 -27.23
CA PHE A 787 14.98 -5.14 -27.32
C PHE A 787 14.95 -4.54 -28.71
N SER A 788 15.13 -3.23 -28.85
CA SER A 788 15.17 -2.59 -30.18
C SER A 788 16.47 -2.87 -30.94
N SER A 789 17.55 -3.16 -30.23
CA SER A 789 18.92 -3.30 -30.81
C SER A 789 19.57 -4.65 -30.55
N LEU A 790 18.91 -5.57 -29.87
CA LEU A 790 19.43 -6.89 -29.51
C LEU A 790 18.39 -7.97 -29.79
N PRO A 791 18.83 -9.24 -30.00
CA PRO A 791 17.91 -10.36 -30.13
C PRO A 791 16.98 -10.49 -28.91
N SER A 792 15.70 -10.76 -29.14
CA SER A 792 14.76 -11.06 -28.07
C SER A 792 15.15 -12.32 -27.35
N LYS A 793 14.98 -12.36 -26.03
CA LYS A 793 15.26 -13.52 -25.18
C LYS A 793 14.05 -13.89 -24.35
N GLN A 794 13.74 -15.20 -24.35
CA GLN A 794 12.69 -15.75 -23.51
C GLN A 794 13.31 -16.63 -22.44
N THR A 795 12.76 -16.56 -21.22
CA THR A 795 13.20 -17.39 -20.09
C THR A 795 11.99 -17.97 -19.40
N ILE A 796 11.99 -19.27 -19.17
CA ILE A 796 10.92 -19.99 -18.50
C ILE A 796 11.49 -20.64 -17.24
N PHE A 797 10.83 -20.42 -16.13
CA PHE A 797 11.08 -21.10 -14.86
C PHE A 797 9.90 -21.98 -14.50
N SER A 798 10.16 -23.07 -13.84
CA SER A 798 9.14 -23.88 -13.18
C SER A 798 9.63 -24.32 -11.81
N ASP A 799 8.72 -24.27 -10.84
CA ASP A 799 8.95 -24.79 -9.49
C ASP A 799 7.83 -25.77 -9.13
N ILE A 800 8.14 -26.77 -8.35
CA ILE A 800 7.19 -27.74 -7.83
C ILE A 800 7.30 -27.74 -6.31
N LYS A 801 6.15 -27.65 -5.64
CA LYS A 801 6.06 -27.71 -4.18
C LYS A 801 5.02 -28.74 -3.78
N CYS A 802 5.39 -29.65 -2.89
CA CYS A 802 4.50 -30.60 -2.25
C CYS A 802 4.47 -30.29 -0.75
N SER A 803 3.30 -30.13 -0.17
CA SER A 803 3.11 -29.85 1.26
C SER A 803 2.11 -30.84 1.83
N TYR A 804 2.53 -31.64 2.81
CA TYR A 804 1.67 -32.54 3.54
C TYR A 804 1.53 -32.11 4.99
N ARG A 805 0.28 -31.96 5.47
CA ARG A 805 -0.03 -31.58 6.85
C ARG A 805 -0.33 -32.80 7.70
N TYR A 806 0.47 -32.99 8.73
CA TYR A 806 0.19 -33.95 9.76
C TYR A 806 -0.06 -33.26 11.09
N ARG A 807 -1.29 -33.14 11.49
CA ARG A 807 -1.73 -32.37 12.68
C ARG A 807 -1.25 -30.92 12.60
N LYS A 808 -0.29 -30.54 13.45
CA LYS A 808 0.31 -29.21 13.52
C LYS A 808 1.67 -29.10 12.83
N ILE A 809 2.04 -30.06 12.01
CA ILE A 809 3.32 -30.10 11.29
C ILE A 809 3.05 -30.15 9.80
N ASP A 810 3.61 -29.20 9.04
CA ASP A 810 3.67 -29.29 7.59
C ASP A 810 5.04 -29.84 7.15
N ILE A 811 5.04 -30.90 6.34
CA ILE A 811 6.21 -31.43 5.65
C ILE A 811 6.19 -30.85 4.25
N VAL A 812 7.21 -30.06 3.90
CA VAL A 812 7.25 -29.31 2.65
C VAL A 812 8.47 -29.67 1.84
N GLY A 813 8.27 -30.33 0.69
CA GLY A 813 9.29 -30.54 -0.33
C GLY A 813 9.13 -29.50 -1.44
N SER A 814 10.23 -28.87 -1.86
CA SER A 814 10.23 -27.93 -2.98
C SER A 814 11.39 -28.16 -3.92
N LEU A 815 11.11 -28.20 -5.21
CA LEU A 815 12.07 -28.22 -6.30
C LEU A 815 11.97 -26.91 -7.06
N THR A 816 12.99 -26.08 -6.98
CA THR A 816 13.02 -24.74 -7.59
C THR A 816 13.88 -24.75 -8.84
N ASN A 817 13.48 -23.96 -9.87
CA ASN A 817 14.19 -23.87 -11.15
C ASN A 817 14.38 -25.25 -11.82
N VAL A 818 13.26 -25.97 -12.04
CA VAL A 818 13.24 -27.32 -12.60
C VAL A 818 14.02 -27.43 -13.92
N PHE A 819 13.96 -26.38 -14.76
CA PHE A 819 14.68 -26.34 -16.04
C PHE A 819 16.16 -25.96 -15.93
N ASN A 820 16.65 -25.66 -14.72
CA ASN A 820 18.03 -25.29 -14.43
C ASN A 820 18.54 -24.12 -15.27
N GLN A 821 17.73 -23.07 -15.41
CA GLN A 821 18.14 -21.84 -16.07
C GLN A 821 19.30 -21.21 -15.30
N LYS A 822 20.37 -20.83 -16.01
CA LYS A 822 21.63 -20.34 -15.39
C LYS A 822 21.84 -18.85 -15.57
N ASP A 823 21.14 -18.21 -16.50
CA ASP A 823 21.29 -16.79 -16.78
C ASP A 823 19.97 -16.11 -17.16
N TYR A 824 19.92 -14.81 -16.91
CA TYR A 824 18.83 -13.94 -17.31
C TYR A 824 19.39 -12.62 -17.84
N ASN A 825 18.81 -12.11 -18.92
CA ASN A 825 19.28 -10.89 -19.55
C ASN A 825 18.26 -9.78 -19.37
N ASN A 826 18.75 -8.59 -19.06
CA ASN A 826 17.95 -7.37 -18.94
C ASN A 826 18.67 -6.20 -19.63
N THR A 827 17.91 -5.22 -20.11
CA THR A 827 18.43 -3.96 -20.62
C THR A 827 17.67 -2.82 -19.97
N VAL A 828 18.43 -1.88 -19.41
CA VAL A 828 17.90 -0.65 -18.81
C VAL A 828 18.40 0.52 -19.62
N TYR A 829 17.51 1.46 -19.93
CA TYR A 829 17.86 2.74 -20.53
C TYR A 829 17.81 3.82 -19.44
N THR A 830 18.87 4.59 -19.34
CA THR A 830 18.97 5.77 -18.50
C THR A 830 19.19 7.01 -19.37
N ASP A 831 19.40 8.18 -18.81
CA ASP A 831 19.36 9.47 -19.51
C ASP A 831 20.16 9.47 -20.79
N LEU A 832 21.19 9.06 -21.09
CA LEU A 832 21.93 8.99 -22.37
C LEU A 832 22.80 7.72 -22.45
N SER A 833 22.29 6.65 -21.86
CA SER A 833 23.00 5.37 -21.91
C SER A 833 22.04 4.18 -21.90
N SER A 834 22.54 3.04 -22.34
CA SER A 834 21.88 1.75 -22.12
C SER A 834 22.84 0.82 -21.38
N SER A 835 22.30 0.05 -20.46
CA SER A 835 23.03 -1.01 -19.77
C SER A 835 22.38 -2.35 -20.11
N TYR A 836 23.07 -3.19 -20.83
CA TYR A 836 22.73 -4.60 -21.00
C TYR A 836 23.42 -5.38 -19.91
N THR A 837 22.66 -6.18 -19.15
CA THR A 837 23.19 -6.96 -18.04
C THR A 837 22.73 -8.40 -18.15
N ARG A 838 23.67 -9.33 -18.10
CA ARG A 838 23.46 -10.77 -17.95
C ARG A 838 23.71 -11.17 -16.51
N TYR A 839 22.68 -11.63 -15.83
CA TYR A 839 22.72 -12.04 -14.44
C TYR A 839 22.93 -13.54 -14.34
N ALA A 840 23.90 -13.98 -13.55
CA ALA A 840 24.00 -15.39 -13.16
C ALA A 840 22.85 -15.73 -12.21
N LEU A 841 22.15 -16.83 -12.49
CA LEU A 841 21.00 -17.28 -11.73
C LEU A 841 21.37 -18.43 -10.78
N ARG A 842 20.59 -18.57 -9.74
CA ARG A 842 20.61 -19.79 -8.90
C ARG A 842 20.15 -20.98 -9.75
N GLY A 843 20.97 -22.02 -9.80
CA GLY A 843 20.63 -23.27 -10.47
C GLY A 843 19.45 -23.99 -9.81
N ARG A 844 19.17 -25.22 -10.27
CA ARG A 844 18.16 -26.09 -9.68
C ARG A 844 18.48 -26.39 -8.22
N THR A 845 17.45 -26.28 -7.36
CA THR A 845 17.59 -26.53 -5.93
C THR A 845 16.44 -27.39 -5.41
N PHE A 846 16.76 -28.30 -4.50
CA PHE A 846 15.79 -29.09 -3.75
C PHE A 846 15.88 -28.74 -2.27
N LEU A 847 14.73 -28.49 -1.62
CA LEU A 847 14.65 -28.20 -0.20
C LEU A 847 13.53 -29.02 0.43
N LEU A 848 13.83 -29.76 1.49
CA LEU A 848 12.86 -30.40 2.37
C LEU A 848 12.80 -29.61 3.68
N SER A 849 11.60 -29.25 4.12
CA SER A 849 11.39 -28.48 5.33
C SER A 849 10.29 -29.08 6.20
N LEU A 850 10.46 -28.97 7.50
CA LEU A 850 9.46 -29.26 8.52
C LEU A 850 9.00 -27.93 9.14
N VAL A 851 7.70 -27.66 9.18
CA VAL A 851 7.12 -26.48 9.80
C VAL A 851 6.15 -26.90 10.88
N ALA A 852 6.51 -26.66 12.13
CA ALA A 852 5.66 -26.93 13.30
C ALA A 852 4.90 -25.65 13.72
N TYR A 853 3.60 -25.77 13.97
CA TYR A 853 2.73 -24.69 14.47
C TYR A 853 2.32 -24.97 15.92
N PHE A 854 2.33 -23.93 16.76
CA PHE A 854 2.03 -24.05 18.19
C PHE A 854 1.14 -22.92 18.70
#